data_713f923efe62ee40df66b18430a16cfb
#
_entry.id   713f923efe62ee40df66b18430a16cfb
#
_cell.length_a   1.000
_cell.length_b   1.000
_cell.length_c   1.000
_cell.angle_alpha   90.00
_cell.angle_beta   90.00
_cell.angle_gamma   90.00
#
_symmetry.space_group_name_H-M   'P 1'
#
loop_
_entity.id
_entity.type
_entity.pdbx_description
1 polymer ?
#
loop_
_entity_poly.entity_id
_entity_poly.type
_entity_poly.pdbx_seq_one_letter_code
_entity_poly.pdbx_strand_id
1 'polypeptide(L)'
;MFLSEVFTPTGEITTMLDVLRRNAGSWAIKGILTFIALTFIWWGVGSYSQGKRDVAATVGEEKISMTELAEAQAGLEKTYRDVYGSAFTPEMEKTLDLRKQALDSLIRKKLMLSEAAAIGITASNEEVQREISSTPAFQVNGAFNEDRYRNVLSYNRVSPAEYEDSKKEEITIRKLEGLFSASARVSDNEARDLFDLTFRKIRLLVVTSDPAKVRGIASATEGEIAAKFEQTKESYRVPARVKLLVAKFSPETFARKENPSEEEIQAFYEGNTEMFQTEESRLTYPVFLPYTAGTKEATRKKAEEAVAEARKGKTRFEEIARKLSKGKGGATWVTRREMKPELADIVFSAPVDDVVGPVDTGKGFAIVRINQIKFPERLPLERVRDRVITMLKREKGKDTAVIRAYEAHANAMESQDLKSACAPFGVTLRETGWTSDGKGTDVPPAVVQEALLLAVGEIGPVKTVGDTHYLFRVTAKENSRILPLPDVRARVAAAVEREKRNAAARGELEKVLADAETASDLKRIATRAGLPVTTTPFFSPISGSLPGALESAGDIRKDLLGLSPKSPVIPKIFPAGEQFLALALVAEQPVGPEEWKAEKDSFIQGLAERKRLAAVEAFLAERKKQVKLKINPEALK
;
A
#
# COMPACT_ATOMS: atom_id res chain seq x y z
N MET A 1 94.87 6.79 32.51
CA MET A 1 93.95 7.90 32.37
C MET A 1 93.16 7.73 31.12
N PHE A 2 91.93 7.36 31.30
CA PHE A 2 90.72 7.41 30.46
C PHE A 2 90.84 6.91 28.97
N LEU A 3 90.24 5.76 28.67
CA LEU A 3 88.87 5.37 28.38
C LEU A 3 88.33 5.83 27.04
N SER A 4 88.04 4.90 26.19
CA SER A 4 86.72 4.76 25.57
C SER A 4 86.70 3.46 24.72
N GLU A 5 86.07 2.45 25.24
CA GLU A 5 85.62 1.27 24.50
C GLU A 5 84.38 1.61 23.69
N VAL A 6 84.38 1.31 22.38
CA VAL A 6 83.22 1.40 21.51
C VAL A 6 82.59 0.02 21.45
N PHE A 7 81.40 -0.09 21.99
CA PHE A 7 80.53 -1.27 21.92
C PHE A 7 79.85 -1.31 20.51
N THR A 8 80.06 -2.39 19.79
CA THR A 8 79.26 -2.74 18.61
C THR A 8 78.24 -3.82 19.01
N PRO A 9 76.94 -3.65 18.78
CA PRO A 9 75.98 -4.73 18.94
C PRO A 9 75.70 -5.39 17.58
N THR A 10 76.26 -6.59 17.38
CA THR A 10 75.78 -7.56 16.41
C THR A 10 74.64 -8.35 17.05
N GLY A 11 73.41 -7.90 16.89
CA GLY A 11 72.23 -8.63 17.22
C GLY A 11 71.56 -9.10 15.94
N GLU A 12 71.67 -10.37 15.61
CA GLU A 12 70.93 -11.04 14.57
C GLU A 12 69.40 -10.96 14.90
N ILE A 13 68.65 -10.24 14.12
CA ILE A 13 67.19 -10.28 14.16
C ILE A 13 66.75 -11.62 13.55
N THR A 14 66.64 -12.68 14.35
CA THR A 14 65.94 -13.88 13.91
C THR A 14 64.48 -13.55 13.70
N THR A 15 64.08 -13.48 12.44
CA THR A 15 62.68 -13.21 12.07
C THR A 15 61.82 -14.38 12.55
N MET A 16 60.63 -14.07 13.07
CA MET A 16 59.62 -15.03 13.56
C MET A 16 59.37 -16.20 12.58
N LEU A 17 59.65 -15.99 11.31
CA LEU A 17 59.60 -16.95 10.20
C LEU A 17 60.69 -18.04 10.28
N ASP A 18 61.87 -17.76 10.81
CA ASP A 18 62.96 -18.76 10.94
C ASP A 18 62.75 -19.69 12.13
N VAL A 19 62.09 -19.20 13.20
CA VAL A 19 61.66 -20.03 14.33
C VAL A 19 60.54 -20.99 13.93
N LEU A 20 59.62 -20.54 13.08
CA LEU A 20 58.55 -21.36 12.52
C LEU A 20 59.07 -22.41 11.52
N ARG A 21 60.10 -22.09 10.74
CA ARG A 21 60.70 -23.01 9.78
C ARG A 21 61.51 -24.12 10.43
N ARG A 22 62.23 -23.86 11.53
CA ARG A 22 63.03 -24.86 12.27
C ARG A 22 62.18 -25.85 13.07
N ASN A 23 60.95 -25.46 13.44
CA ASN A 23 60.07 -26.30 14.25
C ASN A 23 58.84 -26.83 13.49
N ALA A 24 58.85 -26.77 12.17
CA ALA A 24 57.72 -27.20 11.32
C ALA A 24 57.31 -28.69 11.51
N GLY A 25 58.13 -29.49 12.16
CA GLY A 25 57.86 -30.88 12.50
C GLY A 25 57.21 -31.11 13.87
N SER A 26 57.12 -30.06 14.72
CA SER A 26 56.57 -30.17 16.07
C SER A 26 55.07 -30.41 16.06
N TRP A 27 54.61 -31.35 16.85
CA TRP A 27 53.17 -31.64 17.01
C TRP A 27 52.34 -30.40 17.45
N ALA A 28 52.96 -29.48 18.20
CA ALA A 28 52.35 -28.24 18.64
C ALA A 28 52.03 -27.30 17.44
N ILE A 29 52.93 -27.19 16.42
CA ILE A 29 52.68 -26.43 15.20
C ILE A 29 51.61 -27.09 14.34
N LYS A 30 51.57 -28.42 14.29
CA LYS A 30 50.49 -29.17 13.64
C LYS A 30 49.14 -28.94 14.36
N GLY A 31 49.17 -28.87 15.68
CA GLY A 31 47.97 -28.52 16.49
C GLY A 31 47.45 -27.10 16.22
N ILE A 32 48.38 -26.12 16.15
CA ILE A 32 48.04 -24.72 15.83
C ILE A 32 47.49 -24.60 14.38
N LEU A 33 48.12 -25.25 13.41
CA LEU A 33 47.65 -25.25 12.03
C LEU A 33 46.31 -25.95 11.85
N THR A 34 46.07 -27.06 12.62
CA THR A 34 44.79 -27.74 12.65
C THR A 34 43.71 -26.88 13.32
N PHE A 35 44.05 -26.15 14.38
CA PHE A 35 43.15 -25.23 15.04
C PHE A 35 42.78 -24.03 14.14
N ILE A 36 43.78 -23.46 13.42
CA ILE A 36 43.60 -22.43 12.42
C ILE A 36 42.70 -22.95 11.28
N ALA A 37 42.97 -24.15 10.77
CA ALA A 37 42.14 -24.79 9.75
C ALA A 37 40.70 -25.03 10.21
N LEU A 38 40.50 -25.48 11.47
CA LEU A 38 39.16 -25.63 12.04
C LEU A 38 38.45 -24.30 12.26
N THR A 39 39.16 -23.24 12.65
CA THR A 39 38.55 -21.89 12.75
C THR A 39 38.17 -21.33 11.36
N PHE A 40 38.97 -21.61 10.32
CA PHE A 40 38.62 -21.24 8.94
C PHE A 40 37.43 -22.06 8.40
N ILE A 41 37.35 -23.35 8.74
CA ILE A 41 36.18 -24.17 8.39
C ILE A 41 34.91 -23.66 9.10
N TRP A 42 35.02 -23.28 10.37
CA TRP A 42 33.88 -22.75 11.12
C TRP A 42 33.48 -21.34 10.67
N TRP A 43 34.43 -20.50 10.31
CA TRP A 43 34.14 -19.16 9.75
C TRP A 43 33.71 -19.24 8.28
N GLY A 44 34.28 -20.17 7.49
CA GLY A 44 33.88 -20.40 6.08
C GLY A 44 32.45 -20.92 5.94
N VAL A 45 31.94 -21.71 6.89
CA VAL A 45 30.55 -22.17 6.89
C VAL A 45 29.57 -21.03 7.23
N GLY A 46 29.99 -20.04 8.04
CA GLY A 46 29.20 -18.82 8.32
C GLY A 46 29.02 -17.94 7.08
N SER A 47 30.07 -17.77 6.27
CA SER A 47 29.99 -16.98 5.01
C SER A 47 29.11 -17.64 3.94
N TYR A 48 29.05 -18.98 3.90
CA TYR A 48 28.22 -19.66 2.91
C TYR A 48 26.72 -19.59 3.21
N SER A 49 26.35 -19.34 4.47
CA SER A 49 24.95 -19.15 4.87
C SER A 49 24.49 -17.68 4.74
N GLN A 50 25.40 -16.71 4.84
CA GLN A 50 25.09 -15.28 4.59
C GLN A 50 24.77 -15.02 3.12
N GLY A 51 25.51 -15.62 2.18
CA GLY A 51 25.23 -15.46 0.75
C GLY A 51 23.87 -15.99 0.26
N LYS A 52 23.18 -16.81 1.05
CA LYS A 52 21.80 -17.25 0.76
C LYS A 52 20.72 -16.33 1.32
N ARG A 53 21.04 -15.53 2.34
CA ARG A 53 20.10 -14.56 2.95
C ARG A 53 19.99 -13.26 2.17
N ASP A 54 21.02 -12.92 1.38
CA ASP A 54 21.06 -11.66 0.62
C ASP A 54 20.37 -11.73 -0.75
N VAL A 55 19.86 -12.90 -1.16
CA VAL A 55 19.19 -13.09 -2.46
C VAL A 55 17.68 -13.10 -2.28
N ALA A 56 17.00 -12.15 -2.90
CA ALA A 56 15.53 -12.06 -2.93
C ALA A 56 14.93 -13.03 -3.95
N ALA A 57 15.54 -13.15 -5.14
CA ALA A 57 15.12 -14.11 -6.15
C ALA A 57 16.29 -14.49 -7.07
N THR A 58 16.14 -15.62 -7.77
CA THR A 58 17.07 -16.05 -8.84
C THR A 58 16.24 -16.32 -10.10
N VAL A 59 16.63 -15.72 -11.21
CA VAL A 59 15.99 -15.81 -12.52
C VAL A 59 17.00 -16.44 -13.49
N GLY A 60 16.91 -17.75 -13.72
CA GLY A 60 17.96 -18.49 -14.43
C GLY A 60 19.27 -18.48 -13.63
N GLU A 61 20.30 -17.82 -14.17
CA GLU A 61 21.60 -17.61 -13.53
C GLU A 61 21.71 -16.25 -12.83
N GLU A 62 20.83 -15.30 -13.17
CA GLU A 62 20.81 -13.96 -12.62
C GLU A 62 20.20 -13.91 -11.20
N LYS A 63 20.83 -13.15 -10.32
CA LYS A 63 20.38 -12.96 -8.94
C LYS A 63 19.79 -11.56 -8.77
N ILE A 64 18.73 -11.48 -7.98
CA ILE A 64 18.18 -10.24 -7.47
C ILE A 64 18.50 -10.21 -5.98
N SER A 65 19.20 -9.18 -5.51
CA SER A 65 19.56 -9.02 -4.11
C SER A 65 18.40 -8.46 -3.28
N MET A 66 18.48 -8.62 -1.96
CA MET A 66 17.53 -7.98 -1.04
C MET A 66 17.66 -6.45 -1.07
N THR A 67 18.86 -5.94 -1.34
CA THR A 67 19.14 -4.49 -1.48
C THR A 67 18.43 -3.94 -2.72
N GLU A 68 18.61 -4.57 -3.90
CA GLU A 68 17.88 -4.17 -5.12
C GLU A 68 16.36 -4.18 -4.92
N LEU A 69 15.85 -5.18 -4.18
CA LEU A 69 14.42 -5.25 -3.87
C LEU A 69 13.97 -4.09 -2.98
N ALA A 70 14.74 -3.76 -1.95
CA ALA A 70 14.42 -2.66 -1.04
C ALA A 70 14.44 -1.30 -1.76
N GLU A 71 15.42 -1.08 -2.63
CA GLU A 71 15.53 0.12 -3.46
C GLU A 71 14.37 0.24 -4.46
N ALA A 72 14.01 -0.85 -5.12
CA ALA A 72 12.88 -0.89 -6.04
C ALA A 72 11.55 -0.64 -5.30
N GLN A 73 11.37 -1.20 -4.11
CA GLN A 73 10.19 -0.96 -3.26
C GLN A 73 10.11 0.51 -2.84
N ALA A 74 11.21 1.11 -2.37
CA ALA A 74 11.26 2.51 -1.99
C ALA A 74 10.97 3.44 -3.17
N GLY A 75 11.44 3.10 -4.37
CA GLY A 75 11.14 3.81 -5.60
C GLY A 75 9.65 3.77 -5.96
N LEU A 76 9.01 2.60 -5.85
CA LEU A 76 7.56 2.46 -6.05
C LEU A 76 6.77 3.24 -5.00
N GLU A 77 7.13 3.12 -3.74
CA GLU A 77 6.49 3.86 -2.65
C GLU A 77 6.54 5.37 -2.90
N LYS A 78 7.71 5.89 -3.29
CA LYS A 78 7.86 7.29 -3.66
C LYS A 78 6.96 7.67 -4.82
N THR A 79 6.89 6.86 -5.87
CA THR A 79 6.03 7.11 -7.05
C THR A 79 4.56 7.15 -6.66
N TYR A 80 4.08 6.20 -5.85
CA TYR A 80 2.72 6.20 -5.36
C TYR A 80 2.43 7.40 -4.46
N ARG A 81 3.38 7.77 -3.62
CA ARG A 81 3.29 8.95 -2.75
C ARG A 81 3.23 10.25 -3.57
N ASP A 82 4.03 10.35 -4.62
CA ASP A 82 4.02 11.50 -5.53
C ASP A 82 2.70 11.62 -6.32
N VAL A 83 2.09 10.48 -6.71
CA VAL A 83 0.83 10.45 -7.46
C VAL A 83 -0.39 10.68 -6.58
N TYR A 84 -0.46 10.01 -5.43
CA TYR A 84 -1.64 10.01 -4.57
C TYR A 84 -1.56 11.00 -3.40
N GLY A 85 -0.37 11.57 -3.12
CA GLY A 85 -0.17 12.54 -2.04
C GLY A 85 -0.68 12.03 -0.70
N SER A 86 -1.51 12.83 -0.04
CA SER A 86 -2.11 12.47 1.26
C SER A 86 -3.14 11.33 1.20
N ALA A 87 -3.59 10.92 0.02
CA ALA A 87 -4.47 9.76 -0.14
C ALA A 87 -3.71 8.42 -0.08
N PHE A 88 -2.37 8.44 -0.16
CA PHE A 88 -1.55 7.26 0.05
C PHE A 88 -1.42 6.96 1.53
N THR A 89 -2.31 6.09 2.04
CA THR A 89 -2.36 5.69 3.46
C THR A 89 -1.61 4.39 3.72
N PRO A 90 -1.21 4.09 4.98
CA PRO A 90 -0.61 2.81 5.34
C PRO A 90 -1.49 1.59 5.02
N GLU A 91 -2.81 1.75 5.03
CA GLU A 91 -3.77 0.72 4.62
C GLU A 91 -3.71 0.47 3.11
N MET A 92 -3.59 1.55 2.32
CA MET A 92 -3.42 1.48 0.88
C MET A 92 -2.08 0.82 0.51
N GLU A 93 -1.00 1.19 1.19
CA GLU A 93 0.33 0.59 1.01
C GLU A 93 0.30 -0.93 1.24
N LYS A 94 -0.33 -1.39 2.32
CA LYS A 94 -0.50 -2.83 2.60
C LYS A 94 -1.34 -3.54 1.54
N THR A 95 -2.41 -2.87 1.06
CA THR A 95 -3.30 -3.45 0.06
C THR A 95 -2.63 -3.58 -1.29
N LEU A 96 -1.74 -2.66 -1.64
CA LEU A 96 -1.01 -2.64 -2.92
C LEU A 96 0.11 -3.68 -2.97
N ASP A 97 0.58 -4.21 -1.83
CA ASP A 97 1.70 -5.17 -1.75
C ASP A 97 2.92 -4.70 -2.58
N LEU A 98 3.40 -3.48 -2.28
CA LEU A 98 4.46 -2.82 -3.06
C LEU A 98 5.73 -3.64 -3.15
N ARG A 99 6.03 -4.42 -2.11
CA ARG A 99 7.19 -5.29 -2.08
C ARG A 99 7.12 -6.39 -3.14
N LYS A 100 5.96 -7.01 -3.29
CA LYS A 100 5.71 -8.01 -4.34
C LYS A 100 5.75 -7.36 -5.74
N GLN A 101 5.15 -6.19 -5.91
CA GLN A 101 5.22 -5.45 -7.17
C GLN A 101 6.65 -5.10 -7.56
N ALA A 102 7.49 -4.66 -6.60
CA ALA A 102 8.90 -4.40 -6.81
C ALA A 102 9.66 -5.66 -7.25
N LEU A 103 9.43 -6.79 -6.57
CA LEU A 103 10.03 -8.06 -6.92
C LEU A 103 9.62 -8.53 -8.33
N ASP A 104 8.33 -8.46 -8.65
CA ASP A 104 7.82 -8.83 -9.98
C ASP A 104 8.41 -7.93 -11.08
N SER A 105 8.59 -6.63 -10.81
CA SER A 105 9.24 -5.69 -11.72
C SER A 105 10.72 -6.04 -11.98
N LEU A 106 11.47 -6.37 -10.93
CA LEU A 106 12.86 -6.80 -11.05
C LEU A 106 13.01 -8.14 -11.80
N ILE A 107 12.13 -9.10 -11.52
CA ILE A 107 12.06 -10.37 -12.25
C ILE A 107 11.77 -10.11 -13.74
N ARG A 108 10.79 -9.25 -14.04
CA ARG A 108 10.49 -8.83 -15.41
C ARG A 108 11.71 -8.23 -16.11
N LYS A 109 12.38 -7.29 -15.45
CA LYS A 109 13.60 -6.64 -15.96
C LYS A 109 14.69 -7.68 -16.30
N LYS A 110 14.99 -8.61 -15.38
CA LYS A 110 15.99 -9.66 -15.59
C LYS A 110 15.61 -10.60 -16.73
N LEU A 111 14.33 -10.99 -16.85
CA LEU A 111 13.86 -11.81 -17.96
C LEU A 111 14.02 -11.10 -19.31
N MET A 112 13.67 -9.82 -19.38
CA MET A 112 13.83 -9.03 -20.61
C MET A 112 15.27 -8.87 -21.02
N LEU A 113 16.17 -8.59 -20.09
CA LEU A 113 17.61 -8.46 -20.36
C LEU A 113 18.25 -9.80 -20.78
N SER A 114 17.87 -10.90 -20.13
CA SER A 114 18.33 -12.24 -20.49
C SER A 114 17.91 -12.61 -21.91
N GLU A 115 16.66 -12.28 -22.28
CA GLU A 115 16.17 -12.53 -23.63
C GLU A 115 16.83 -11.64 -24.67
N ALA A 116 17.00 -10.35 -24.38
CA ALA A 116 17.73 -9.43 -25.25
C ALA A 116 19.15 -9.94 -25.53
N ALA A 117 19.85 -10.41 -24.50
CA ALA A 117 21.18 -11.02 -24.64
C ALA A 117 21.16 -12.29 -25.49
N ALA A 118 20.16 -13.19 -25.29
CA ALA A 118 20.04 -14.43 -26.04
C ALA A 118 19.84 -14.21 -27.55
N ILE A 119 19.20 -13.13 -27.96
CA ILE A 119 18.97 -12.76 -29.37
C ILE A 119 19.94 -11.69 -29.89
N GLY A 120 20.97 -11.32 -29.10
CA GLY A 120 22.01 -10.38 -29.50
C GLY A 120 21.59 -8.90 -29.50
N ILE A 121 20.53 -8.54 -28.77
CA ILE A 121 20.12 -7.14 -28.62
C ILE A 121 20.82 -6.53 -27.40
N THR A 122 21.52 -5.42 -27.64
CA THR A 122 22.12 -4.60 -26.59
C THR A 122 22.12 -3.13 -27.04
N ALA A 123 22.19 -2.22 -26.08
CA ALA A 123 22.44 -0.81 -26.38
C ALA A 123 23.91 -0.55 -26.61
N SER A 124 24.24 0.24 -27.62
CA SER A 124 25.64 0.71 -27.84
C SER A 124 25.97 1.89 -26.90
N ASN A 125 27.26 2.14 -26.72
CA ASN A 125 27.68 3.29 -25.89
C ASN A 125 27.25 4.62 -26.50
N GLU A 126 27.19 4.72 -27.83
CA GLU A 126 26.70 5.92 -28.54
C GLU A 126 25.22 6.14 -28.33
N GLU A 127 24.41 5.08 -28.22
CA GLU A 127 22.99 5.18 -27.90
C GLU A 127 22.80 5.70 -26.48
N VAL A 128 23.57 5.16 -25.52
CA VAL A 128 23.55 5.61 -24.12
C VAL A 128 23.96 7.08 -24.01
N GLN A 129 25.06 7.46 -24.64
CA GLN A 129 25.56 8.83 -24.64
C GLN A 129 24.54 9.81 -25.26
N ARG A 130 23.89 9.43 -26.34
CA ARG A 130 22.86 10.24 -26.99
C ARG A 130 21.65 10.45 -26.09
N GLU A 131 21.18 9.39 -25.43
CA GLU A 131 20.05 9.45 -24.49
C GLU A 131 20.36 10.36 -23.30
N ILE A 132 21.57 10.21 -22.71
CA ILE A 132 22.04 11.04 -21.58
C ILE A 132 22.15 12.50 -22.01
N SER A 133 22.74 12.75 -23.17
CA SER A 133 22.95 14.11 -23.69
C SER A 133 21.62 14.82 -24.04
N SER A 134 20.61 14.06 -24.43
CA SER A 134 19.27 14.60 -24.73
C SER A 134 18.41 14.87 -23.50
N THR A 135 18.82 14.38 -22.32
CA THR A 135 18.06 14.53 -21.08
C THR A 135 18.09 15.99 -20.61
N PRO A 136 16.93 16.69 -20.52
CA PRO A 136 16.89 18.13 -20.19
C PRO A 136 17.51 18.47 -18.82
N ALA A 137 17.45 17.55 -17.85
CA ALA A 137 18.02 17.75 -16.53
C ALA A 137 19.55 17.94 -16.57
N PHE A 138 20.23 17.44 -17.59
CA PHE A 138 21.69 17.53 -17.76
C PHE A 138 22.12 18.63 -18.73
N GLN A 139 21.15 19.43 -19.21
CA GLN A 139 21.43 20.48 -20.19
C GLN A 139 21.49 21.86 -19.53
N VAL A 140 22.34 22.72 -20.09
CA VAL A 140 22.38 24.16 -19.84
C VAL A 140 22.24 24.85 -21.18
N ASN A 141 21.27 25.72 -21.30
CA ASN A 141 20.94 26.42 -22.58
C ASN A 141 20.70 25.46 -23.77
N GLY A 142 20.09 24.28 -23.50
CA GLY A 142 19.76 23.28 -24.51
C GLY A 142 20.92 22.38 -24.95
N ALA A 143 22.12 22.54 -24.39
CA ALA A 143 23.28 21.70 -24.63
C ALA A 143 23.68 20.89 -23.39
N PHE A 144 24.16 19.67 -23.59
CA PHE A 144 24.64 18.82 -22.50
C PHE A 144 25.80 19.51 -21.76
N ASN A 145 25.77 19.45 -20.44
CA ASN A 145 26.79 19.99 -19.56
C ASN A 145 27.26 18.93 -18.55
N GLU A 146 28.54 18.58 -18.62
CA GLU A 146 29.14 17.50 -17.82
C GLU A 146 29.10 17.81 -16.31
N ASP A 147 29.38 19.06 -15.92
CA ASP A 147 29.36 19.43 -14.51
C ASP A 147 27.93 19.35 -13.93
N ARG A 148 26.93 19.77 -14.71
CA ARG A 148 25.54 19.62 -14.32
C ARG A 148 25.12 18.15 -14.21
N TYR A 149 25.56 17.31 -15.16
CA TYR A 149 25.33 15.86 -15.12
C TYR A 149 25.91 15.26 -13.83
N ARG A 150 27.18 15.51 -13.54
CA ARG A 150 27.86 15.02 -12.33
C ARG A 150 27.19 15.54 -11.05
N ASN A 151 26.83 16.82 -11.00
CA ASN A 151 26.19 17.44 -9.85
C ASN A 151 24.80 16.85 -9.60
N VAL A 152 23.99 16.66 -10.64
CA VAL A 152 22.65 16.05 -10.50
C VAL A 152 22.74 14.61 -10.01
N LEU A 153 23.69 13.82 -10.55
CA LEU A 153 23.88 12.43 -10.10
C LEU A 153 24.37 12.37 -8.65
N SER A 154 25.35 13.19 -8.30
CA SER A 154 25.88 13.28 -6.93
C SER A 154 24.79 13.68 -5.93
N TYR A 155 23.96 14.64 -6.28
CA TYR A 155 22.81 15.03 -5.44
C TYR A 155 21.84 13.87 -5.20
N ASN A 156 21.62 13.03 -6.22
CA ASN A 156 20.80 11.83 -6.11
C ASN A 156 21.55 10.59 -5.58
N ARG A 157 22.84 10.74 -5.19
CA ARG A 157 23.71 9.66 -4.69
C ARG A 157 23.88 8.49 -5.66
N VAL A 158 23.87 8.77 -6.96
CA VAL A 158 24.08 7.79 -8.03
C VAL A 158 25.41 8.09 -8.70
N SER A 159 26.25 7.09 -8.93
CA SER A 159 27.48 7.25 -9.70
C SER A 159 27.19 7.34 -11.20
N PRO A 160 28.05 8.02 -12.00
CA PRO A 160 27.93 8.01 -13.45
C PRO A 160 27.85 6.61 -14.06
N ALA A 161 28.70 5.68 -13.59
CA ALA A 161 28.73 4.31 -14.09
C ALA A 161 27.41 3.57 -13.84
N GLU A 162 26.85 3.64 -12.63
CA GLU A 162 25.56 3.05 -12.30
C GLU A 162 24.41 3.64 -13.13
N TYR A 163 24.46 4.95 -13.38
CA TYR A 163 23.46 5.62 -14.20
C TYR A 163 23.54 5.20 -15.67
N GLU A 164 24.77 5.13 -16.23
CA GLU A 164 25.02 4.70 -17.60
C GLU A 164 24.64 3.23 -17.81
N ASP A 165 24.96 2.34 -16.87
CA ASP A 165 24.54 0.93 -16.90
C ASP A 165 23.02 0.80 -16.85
N SER A 166 22.37 1.55 -15.96
CA SER A 166 20.91 1.58 -15.88
C SER A 166 20.26 2.07 -17.18
N LYS A 167 20.85 3.10 -17.83
CA LYS A 167 20.38 3.59 -19.14
C LYS A 167 20.63 2.59 -20.26
N LYS A 168 21.75 1.87 -20.23
CA LYS A 168 22.03 0.79 -21.16
C LYS A 168 21.00 -0.33 -21.09
N GLU A 169 20.65 -0.76 -19.86
CA GLU A 169 19.60 -1.74 -19.64
C GLU A 169 18.23 -1.25 -20.14
N GLU A 170 17.87 -0.01 -19.81
CA GLU A 170 16.61 0.61 -20.26
C GLU A 170 16.48 0.65 -21.78
N ILE A 171 17.51 1.12 -22.48
CA ILE A 171 17.55 1.17 -23.94
C ILE A 171 17.49 -0.25 -24.53
N THR A 172 18.20 -1.21 -23.94
CA THR A 172 18.20 -2.60 -24.38
C THR A 172 16.80 -3.20 -24.28
N ILE A 173 16.10 -3.00 -23.16
CA ILE A 173 14.71 -3.44 -22.97
C ILE A 173 13.80 -2.74 -23.99
N ARG A 174 13.91 -1.44 -24.18
CA ARG A 174 13.13 -0.67 -25.16
C ARG A 174 13.33 -1.19 -26.59
N LYS A 175 14.56 -1.56 -26.96
CA LYS A 175 14.86 -2.19 -28.26
C LYS A 175 14.17 -3.55 -28.41
N LEU A 176 14.21 -4.38 -27.37
CA LEU A 176 13.53 -5.66 -27.36
C LEU A 176 12.00 -5.46 -27.46
N GLU A 177 11.43 -4.56 -26.67
CA GLU A 177 10.01 -4.23 -26.73
C GLU A 177 9.60 -3.69 -28.10
N GLY A 178 10.50 -2.98 -28.78
CA GLY A 178 10.31 -2.50 -30.14
C GLY A 178 10.00 -3.61 -31.16
N LEU A 179 10.52 -4.82 -30.97
CA LEU A 179 10.21 -5.96 -31.82
C LEU A 179 8.71 -6.35 -31.75
N PHE A 180 8.09 -6.20 -30.58
CA PHE A 180 6.67 -6.49 -30.39
C PHE A 180 5.78 -5.43 -31.06
N SER A 181 6.29 -4.21 -31.33
CA SER A 181 5.56 -3.17 -32.03
C SER A 181 5.20 -3.57 -33.47
N ALA A 182 6.07 -4.35 -34.12
CA ALA A 182 5.81 -4.87 -35.47
C ALA A 182 4.65 -5.86 -35.52
N SER A 183 4.45 -6.64 -34.43
CA SER A 183 3.35 -7.59 -34.29
C SER A 183 2.04 -6.94 -33.79
N ALA A 184 2.13 -5.74 -33.24
CA ALA A 184 1.00 -5.00 -32.66
C ALA A 184 0.26 -4.11 -33.70
N ARG A 185 0.35 -4.44 -34.99
CA ARG A 185 -0.34 -3.68 -36.02
C ARG A 185 -1.86 -3.76 -35.84
N VAL A 186 -2.51 -2.65 -36.05
CA VAL A 186 -3.96 -2.48 -36.01
C VAL A 186 -4.41 -2.04 -37.40
N SER A 187 -5.33 -2.79 -38.02
CA SER A 187 -5.92 -2.37 -39.28
C SER A 187 -7.02 -1.31 -39.05
N ASP A 188 -7.27 -0.48 -40.05
CA ASP A 188 -8.33 0.53 -39.98
C ASP A 188 -9.70 -0.09 -39.70
N ASN A 189 -10.00 -1.27 -40.28
CA ASN A 189 -11.26 -1.98 -40.07
C ASN A 189 -11.37 -2.47 -38.63
N GLU A 190 -10.32 -3.13 -38.11
CA GLU A 190 -10.29 -3.57 -36.71
C GLU A 190 -10.47 -2.40 -35.74
N ALA A 191 -9.77 -1.31 -36.00
CA ALA A 191 -9.87 -0.11 -35.17
C ALA A 191 -11.29 0.48 -35.24
N ARG A 192 -11.89 0.52 -36.44
CA ARG A 192 -13.26 1.03 -36.64
C ARG A 192 -14.28 0.17 -35.92
N ASP A 193 -14.20 -1.15 -36.03
CA ASP A 193 -15.13 -2.07 -35.38
C ASP A 193 -15.05 -1.95 -33.85
N LEU A 194 -13.83 -1.87 -33.29
CA LEU A 194 -13.64 -1.68 -31.86
C LEU A 194 -14.04 -0.29 -31.38
N PHE A 195 -13.85 0.75 -32.21
CA PHE A 195 -14.29 2.10 -31.91
C PHE A 195 -15.82 2.16 -31.84
N ASP A 196 -16.49 1.60 -32.84
CA ASP A 196 -17.93 1.54 -32.89
C ASP A 196 -18.49 0.78 -31.70
N LEU A 197 -17.89 -0.38 -31.34
CA LEU A 197 -18.26 -1.15 -30.18
C LEU A 197 -18.06 -0.36 -28.86
N THR A 198 -16.99 0.43 -28.77
CA THR A 198 -16.62 1.17 -27.57
C THR A 198 -17.50 2.39 -27.33
N PHE A 199 -17.82 3.12 -28.41
CA PHE A 199 -18.46 4.43 -28.32
C PHE A 199 -19.93 4.45 -28.76
N ARG A 200 -20.43 3.34 -29.37
CA ARG A 200 -21.86 3.24 -29.67
C ARG A 200 -22.69 3.46 -28.40
N LYS A 201 -23.83 4.09 -28.59
CA LYS A 201 -24.83 4.24 -27.52
C LYS A 201 -26.02 3.36 -27.79
N ILE A 202 -26.53 2.73 -26.75
CA ILE A 202 -27.70 1.88 -26.82
C ILE A 202 -28.81 2.42 -25.90
N ARG A 203 -30.03 2.09 -26.27
CA ARG A 203 -31.23 2.34 -25.47
C ARG A 203 -31.90 1.02 -25.23
N LEU A 204 -32.18 0.70 -23.98
CA LEU A 204 -32.76 -0.58 -23.57
C LEU A 204 -34.18 -0.41 -23.09
N LEU A 205 -34.99 -1.42 -23.38
CA LEU A 205 -36.19 -1.75 -22.64
C LEU A 205 -35.78 -2.56 -21.42
N VAL A 206 -36.28 -2.18 -20.25
CA VAL A 206 -36.02 -2.83 -18.97
C VAL A 206 -37.36 -3.28 -18.41
N VAL A 207 -37.54 -4.57 -18.26
CA VAL A 207 -38.68 -5.17 -17.55
C VAL A 207 -38.22 -5.57 -16.17
N THR A 208 -38.94 -5.14 -15.16
CA THR A 208 -38.62 -5.43 -13.73
C THR A 208 -39.65 -6.35 -13.12
N SER A 209 -39.20 -7.33 -12.32
CA SER A 209 -40.02 -8.05 -11.39
C SER A 209 -39.51 -7.85 -9.97
N ASP A 210 -40.39 -7.41 -9.06
CA ASP A 210 -40.08 -7.11 -7.68
C ASP A 210 -40.63 -8.20 -6.78
N PRO A 211 -39.82 -9.04 -6.14
CA PRO A 211 -40.26 -10.09 -5.25
C PRO A 211 -41.22 -9.65 -4.16
N ALA A 212 -41.11 -8.38 -3.69
CA ALA A 212 -42.01 -7.83 -2.69
C ALA A 212 -43.43 -7.60 -3.19
N LYS A 213 -43.60 -7.47 -4.52
CA LYS A 213 -44.91 -7.22 -5.18
C LYS A 213 -45.57 -8.48 -5.73
N VAL A 214 -44.87 -9.59 -5.79
CA VAL A 214 -45.40 -10.88 -6.25
C VAL A 214 -46.50 -11.34 -5.29
N ARG A 215 -47.68 -11.63 -5.84
CA ARG A 215 -48.85 -12.05 -5.07
C ARG A 215 -49.06 -13.57 -5.18
N GLY A 216 -49.86 -14.12 -4.24
CA GLY A 216 -50.24 -15.54 -4.30
C GLY A 216 -49.18 -16.51 -3.86
N ILE A 217 -48.12 -16.05 -3.18
CA ILE A 217 -47.11 -16.92 -2.62
C ILE A 217 -47.63 -17.63 -1.39
N ALA A 218 -47.63 -18.96 -1.43
CA ALA A 218 -48.03 -19.77 -0.29
C ALA A 218 -47.04 -19.58 0.87
N SER A 219 -47.55 -19.49 2.09
CA SER A 219 -46.74 -19.46 3.31
C SER A 219 -45.79 -20.65 3.37
N ALA A 220 -44.70 -20.50 4.10
CA ALA A 220 -43.74 -21.56 4.31
C ALA A 220 -44.39 -22.73 5.08
N THR A 221 -44.32 -23.94 4.56
CA THR A 221 -44.77 -25.15 5.25
C THR A 221 -43.73 -25.61 6.29
N GLU A 222 -44.15 -26.38 7.28
CA GLU A 222 -43.24 -26.90 8.32
C GLU A 222 -42.10 -27.72 7.74
N GLY A 223 -42.39 -28.51 6.70
CA GLY A 223 -41.34 -29.31 5.99
C GLY A 223 -40.28 -28.42 5.31
N GLU A 224 -40.71 -27.32 4.67
CA GLU A 224 -39.80 -26.36 4.04
C GLU A 224 -38.95 -25.61 5.07
N ILE A 225 -39.59 -25.23 6.19
CA ILE A 225 -38.91 -24.56 7.31
C ILE A 225 -37.85 -25.48 7.90
N ALA A 226 -38.19 -26.76 8.16
CA ALA A 226 -37.25 -27.74 8.70
C ALA A 226 -36.09 -28.01 7.73
N ALA A 227 -36.38 -28.20 6.44
CA ALA A 227 -35.37 -28.41 5.43
C ALA A 227 -34.43 -27.20 5.29
N LYS A 228 -34.98 -25.98 5.30
CA LYS A 228 -34.20 -24.75 5.23
C LYS A 228 -33.32 -24.56 6.46
N PHE A 229 -33.86 -24.84 7.63
CA PHE A 229 -33.08 -24.79 8.87
C PHE A 229 -31.87 -25.72 8.80
N GLU A 230 -32.04 -26.99 8.38
CA GLU A 230 -30.91 -27.92 8.26
C GLU A 230 -29.85 -27.46 7.26
N GLN A 231 -30.26 -26.85 6.14
CA GLN A 231 -29.34 -26.29 5.15
C GLN A 231 -28.55 -25.08 5.68
N THR A 232 -29.17 -24.28 6.56
CA THR A 232 -28.62 -22.98 7.00
C THR A 232 -28.33 -22.91 8.49
N LYS A 233 -28.36 -24.02 9.23
CA LYS A 233 -28.25 -24.08 10.71
C LYS A 233 -27.02 -23.39 11.27
N GLU A 234 -25.90 -23.41 10.53
CA GLU A 234 -24.67 -22.72 10.93
C GLU A 234 -24.84 -21.18 10.98
N SER A 235 -25.74 -20.62 10.18
CA SER A 235 -26.05 -19.18 10.23
C SER A 235 -26.80 -18.74 11.50
N TYR A 236 -27.31 -19.71 12.26
CA TYR A 236 -27.98 -19.51 13.53
C TYR A 236 -27.10 -19.89 14.72
N ARG A 237 -25.80 -20.03 14.50
CA ARG A 237 -24.82 -20.29 15.55
C ARG A 237 -24.60 -19.02 16.38
N VAL A 238 -24.82 -19.15 17.68
CA VAL A 238 -24.40 -18.17 18.67
C VAL A 238 -22.95 -18.49 19.04
N PRO A 239 -22.02 -17.55 18.94
CA PRO A 239 -20.63 -17.80 19.31
C PRO A 239 -20.51 -18.09 20.81
N ALA A 240 -19.43 -18.79 21.18
CA ALA A 240 -19.07 -18.92 22.59
C ALA A 240 -18.82 -17.55 23.19
N ARG A 241 -19.18 -17.37 24.45
CA ARG A 241 -18.99 -16.14 25.22
C ARG A 241 -18.56 -16.41 26.64
N VAL A 242 -17.82 -15.44 27.19
CA VAL A 242 -17.26 -15.53 28.53
C VAL A 242 -17.56 -14.29 29.34
N LYS A 243 -17.56 -14.44 30.67
CA LYS A 243 -17.38 -13.35 31.63
C LYS A 243 -15.99 -13.50 32.26
N LEU A 244 -15.30 -12.40 32.43
CA LEU A 244 -13.94 -12.37 32.93
C LEU A 244 -13.84 -11.45 34.14
N LEU A 245 -13.04 -11.88 35.11
CA LEU A 245 -12.46 -10.99 36.11
C LEU A 245 -11.08 -10.60 35.61
N VAL A 246 -10.84 -9.32 35.38
CA VAL A 246 -9.64 -8.82 34.67
C VAL A 246 -8.89 -7.80 35.52
N ALA A 247 -7.57 -7.96 35.59
CA ALA A 247 -6.62 -7.00 36.12
C ALA A 247 -5.84 -6.38 34.97
N LYS A 248 -5.72 -5.04 34.95
CA LYS A 248 -5.03 -4.27 33.92
C LYS A 248 -3.76 -3.64 34.50
N PHE A 249 -2.61 -4.08 34.04
CA PHE A 249 -1.30 -3.54 34.39
C PHE A 249 -0.85 -2.61 33.25
N SER A 250 -1.04 -1.32 33.42
CA SER A 250 -0.66 -0.33 32.43
C SER A 250 0.49 0.54 32.92
N PRO A 251 1.31 1.08 31.99
CA PRO A 251 2.40 2.01 32.36
C PRO A 251 1.92 3.16 33.24
N GLU A 252 0.73 3.71 32.97
CA GLU A 252 0.17 4.85 33.70
C GLU A 252 -0.12 4.53 35.17
N THR A 253 -0.48 3.26 35.46
CA THR A 253 -0.76 2.80 36.84
C THR A 253 0.50 2.87 37.69
N PHE A 254 1.63 2.50 37.14
CA PHE A 254 2.91 2.42 37.86
C PHE A 254 3.72 3.71 37.74
N ALA A 255 3.67 4.41 36.63
CA ALA A 255 4.35 5.69 36.41
C ALA A 255 4.06 6.72 37.51
N ARG A 256 2.85 6.69 38.10
CA ARG A 256 2.47 7.60 39.20
C ARG A 256 3.26 7.37 40.48
N LYS A 257 3.78 6.16 40.67
CA LYS A 257 4.55 5.75 41.86
C LYS A 257 6.06 5.94 41.68
N GLU A 258 6.50 6.20 40.44
CA GLU A 258 7.91 6.39 40.11
C GLU A 258 8.38 7.78 40.55
N ASN A 259 9.54 7.82 41.19
CA ASN A 259 10.23 9.07 41.57
C ASN A 259 11.67 9.01 41.03
N PRO A 260 11.89 9.41 39.78
CA PRO A 260 13.23 9.40 39.18
C PRO A 260 14.20 10.32 39.94
N SER A 261 15.45 9.89 40.10
CA SER A 261 16.51 10.72 40.65
C SER A 261 16.98 11.76 39.62
N GLU A 262 17.75 12.77 40.12
CA GLU A 262 18.33 13.79 39.24
C GLU A 262 19.27 13.19 38.19
N GLU A 263 20.04 12.16 38.57
CA GLU A 263 20.95 11.47 37.68
C GLU A 263 20.18 10.73 36.60
N GLU A 264 19.06 10.11 36.94
CA GLU A 264 18.20 9.42 35.95
C GLU A 264 17.53 10.40 34.98
N ILE A 265 17.08 11.57 35.48
CA ILE A 265 16.48 12.61 34.66
C ILE A 265 17.52 13.16 33.67
N GLN A 266 18.74 13.45 34.18
CA GLN A 266 19.83 13.93 33.32
C GLN A 266 20.23 12.88 32.28
N ALA A 267 20.40 11.63 32.66
CA ALA A 267 20.77 10.54 31.76
C ALA A 267 19.71 10.32 30.67
N PHE A 268 18.42 10.35 31.03
CA PHE A 268 17.32 10.21 30.08
C PHE A 268 17.28 11.37 29.08
N TYR A 269 17.48 12.60 29.56
CA TYR A 269 17.55 13.78 28.69
C TYR A 269 18.74 13.71 27.74
N GLU A 270 19.92 13.28 28.19
CA GLU A 270 21.12 13.14 27.37
C GLU A 270 20.99 12.02 26.35
N GLY A 271 20.38 10.89 26.73
CA GLY A 271 20.17 9.73 25.85
C GLY A 271 19.09 9.96 24.80
N ASN A 272 18.20 10.95 24.97
CA ASN A 272 17.05 11.21 24.10
C ASN A 272 17.02 12.63 23.54
N THR A 273 18.17 13.18 23.19
CA THR A 273 18.33 14.59 22.78
C THR A 273 17.43 15.02 21.64
N GLU A 274 17.16 14.13 20.68
CA GLU A 274 16.28 14.39 19.52
C GLU A 274 14.83 14.70 19.94
N MET A 275 14.36 14.12 21.06
CA MET A 275 13.01 14.36 21.58
C MET A 275 12.84 15.72 22.24
N PHE A 276 13.95 16.38 22.56
CA PHE A 276 14.00 17.63 23.30
C PHE A 276 14.61 18.77 22.49
N GLN A 277 14.32 18.80 21.20
CA GLN A 277 14.70 19.85 20.28
C GLN A 277 13.47 20.67 19.85
N THR A 278 13.73 21.90 19.44
CA THR A 278 12.74 22.68 18.69
C THR A 278 12.52 22.05 17.31
N GLU A 279 11.35 22.22 16.74
CA GLU A 279 11.15 21.83 15.33
C GLU A 279 11.89 22.80 14.41
N GLU A 280 12.45 22.28 13.30
CA GLU A 280 12.94 23.16 12.23
C GLU A 280 11.80 24.07 11.77
N SER A 281 12.08 25.33 11.68
CA SER A 281 11.12 26.32 11.18
C SER A 281 11.75 27.25 10.15
N ARG A 282 10.93 27.70 9.21
CA ARG A 282 11.38 28.56 8.12
C ARG A 282 10.56 29.81 8.07
N LEU A 283 11.23 30.98 7.97
CA LEU A 283 10.57 32.24 7.68
C LEU A 283 10.31 32.29 6.18
N THR A 284 9.07 32.06 5.82
CA THR A 284 8.66 31.96 4.42
C THR A 284 7.77 33.15 4.03
N TYR A 285 7.89 33.58 2.78
CA TYR A 285 6.97 34.53 2.20
C TYR A 285 6.17 33.83 1.10
N PRO A 286 4.93 33.38 1.38
CA PRO A 286 4.11 32.68 0.39
C PRO A 286 3.37 33.64 -0.53
N VAL A 287 3.26 33.31 -1.82
CA VAL A 287 2.39 33.92 -2.82
C VAL A 287 1.51 32.83 -3.40
N PHE A 288 0.20 33.06 -3.40
CA PHE A 288 -0.77 32.10 -3.89
C PHE A 288 -1.57 32.64 -5.08
N LEU A 289 -1.57 31.90 -6.18
CA LEU A 289 -2.30 32.20 -7.39
C LEU A 289 -3.45 31.20 -7.55
N PRO A 290 -4.69 31.54 -7.20
CA PRO A 290 -5.82 30.63 -7.34
C PRO A 290 -6.18 30.42 -8.81
N TYR A 291 -6.68 29.20 -9.14
CA TYR A 291 -7.21 28.88 -10.46
C TYR A 291 -8.57 28.14 -10.37
N THR A 292 -9.28 28.13 -11.48
CA THR A 292 -10.42 27.25 -11.78
C THR A 292 -10.01 26.26 -12.88
N ALA A 293 -10.81 25.23 -13.13
CA ALA A 293 -10.50 24.23 -14.17
C ALA A 293 -10.19 24.87 -15.54
N GLY A 294 -10.93 25.92 -15.92
CA GLY A 294 -10.73 26.63 -17.19
C GLY A 294 -9.55 27.61 -17.22
N THR A 295 -8.95 27.94 -16.07
CA THR A 295 -7.84 28.90 -15.97
C THR A 295 -6.52 28.28 -15.51
N LYS A 296 -6.48 26.98 -15.26
CA LYS A 296 -5.32 26.29 -14.67
C LYS A 296 -4.04 26.53 -15.47
N GLU A 297 -4.04 26.24 -16.77
CA GLU A 297 -2.85 26.39 -17.61
C GLU A 297 -2.38 27.84 -17.75
N ALA A 298 -3.30 28.77 -17.91
CA ALA A 298 -2.96 30.22 -17.98
C ALA A 298 -2.37 30.70 -16.63
N THR A 299 -2.88 30.20 -15.50
CA THR A 299 -2.38 30.55 -14.17
C THR A 299 -1.03 29.90 -13.92
N ARG A 300 -0.81 28.66 -14.39
CA ARG A 300 0.48 27.97 -14.31
C ARG A 300 1.57 28.77 -15.02
N LYS A 301 1.34 29.17 -16.27
CA LYS A 301 2.29 29.97 -17.03
C LYS A 301 2.64 31.29 -16.33
N LYS A 302 1.64 31.99 -15.78
CA LYS A 302 1.87 33.20 -14.98
C LYS A 302 2.69 32.93 -13.72
N ALA A 303 2.48 31.80 -13.08
CA ALA A 303 3.23 31.41 -11.90
C ALA A 303 4.69 31.06 -12.24
N GLU A 304 4.94 30.38 -13.36
CA GLU A 304 6.28 30.08 -13.86
C GLU A 304 7.06 31.35 -14.22
N GLU A 305 6.42 32.28 -14.92
CA GLU A 305 6.99 33.60 -15.25
C GLU A 305 7.32 34.39 -13.95
N ALA A 306 6.41 34.35 -12.97
CA ALA A 306 6.61 34.98 -11.68
C ALA A 306 7.80 34.41 -10.89
N VAL A 307 7.98 33.07 -10.89
CA VAL A 307 9.12 32.40 -10.28
C VAL A 307 10.44 32.79 -10.97
N ALA A 308 10.46 32.76 -12.31
CA ALA A 308 11.64 33.12 -13.10
C ALA A 308 12.07 34.56 -12.82
N GLU A 309 11.13 35.49 -12.72
CA GLU A 309 11.41 36.90 -12.39
C GLU A 309 11.80 37.08 -10.93
N ALA A 310 11.14 36.36 -10.00
CA ALA A 310 11.40 36.42 -8.57
C ALA A 310 12.81 35.93 -8.19
N ARG A 311 13.37 35.00 -8.93
CA ARG A 311 14.75 34.51 -8.75
C ARG A 311 15.82 35.53 -9.08
N LYS A 312 15.48 36.65 -9.72
CA LYS A 312 16.44 37.74 -10.01
C LYS A 312 16.86 38.54 -8.76
N GLY A 313 16.18 38.39 -7.63
CA GLY A 313 16.58 38.99 -6.35
C GLY A 313 15.41 39.26 -5.39
N LYS A 314 15.78 39.58 -4.13
CA LYS A 314 14.84 39.79 -3.02
C LYS A 314 13.83 40.92 -3.31
N THR A 315 14.31 42.07 -3.71
CA THR A 315 13.47 43.24 -4.02
C THR A 315 12.47 42.92 -5.12
N ARG A 316 12.91 42.16 -6.13
CA ARG A 316 12.06 41.75 -7.25
C ARG A 316 10.96 40.81 -6.80
N PHE A 317 11.28 39.84 -5.92
CA PHE A 317 10.27 38.97 -5.32
C PHE A 317 9.20 39.75 -4.56
N GLU A 318 9.62 40.72 -3.71
CA GLU A 318 8.67 41.50 -2.92
C GLU A 318 7.74 42.36 -3.79
N GLU A 319 8.22 42.90 -4.90
CA GLU A 319 7.39 43.62 -5.89
C GLU A 319 6.35 42.71 -6.53
N ILE A 320 6.77 41.50 -6.96
CA ILE A 320 5.90 40.48 -7.57
C ILE A 320 4.88 39.99 -6.55
N ALA A 321 5.32 39.68 -5.33
CA ALA A 321 4.47 39.27 -4.24
C ALA A 321 3.37 40.30 -3.94
N ARG A 322 3.74 41.56 -3.85
CA ARG A 322 2.79 42.69 -3.67
C ARG A 322 1.77 42.79 -4.81
N LYS A 323 2.23 42.62 -6.04
CA LYS A 323 1.39 42.70 -7.24
C LYS A 323 0.41 41.53 -7.33
N LEU A 324 0.87 40.29 -7.07
CA LEU A 324 0.08 39.07 -7.21
C LEU A 324 -0.87 38.84 -6.03
N SER A 325 -0.45 39.15 -4.79
CA SER A 325 -1.27 39.01 -3.59
C SER A 325 -2.16 40.23 -3.27
N LYS A 326 -2.20 41.24 -4.17
CA LYS A 326 -2.95 42.50 -3.99
C LYS A 326 -2.63 43.20 -2.66
N GLY A 327 -1.37 43.15 -2.24
CA GLY A 327 -0.91 43.77 -0.99
C GLY A 327 -1.24 42.95 0.27
N LYS A 328 -1.82 41.78 0.16
CA LYS A 328 -2.09 40.88 1.28
C LYS A 328 -0.98 39.84 1.36
N GLY A 329 -0.31 39.73 2.49
CA GLY A 329 0.72 38.73 2.74
C GLY A 329 1.96 39.33 3.38
N GLY A 330 2.73 38.52 4.06
CA GLY A 330 4.00 38.85 4.73
C GLY A 330 4.77 37.57 5.02
N ALA A 331 6.02 37.77 5.47
CA ALA A 331 6.80 36.62 5.90
C ALA A 331 6.27 36.08 7.22
N THR A 332 6.13 34.77 7.30
CA THR A 332 5.68 34.04 8.49
C THR A 332 6.57 32.84 8.77
N TRP A 333 6.78 32.57 10.06
CA TRP A 333 7.43 31.35 10.49
C TRP A 333 6.47 30.18 10.35
N VAL A 334 6.94 29.11 9.73
CA VAL A 334 6.18 27.87 9.54
C VAL A 334 7.05 26.66 9.91
N THR A 335 6.43 25.67 10.51
CA THR A 335 7.02 24.35 10.71
C THR A 335 6.56 23.41 9.59
N ARG A 336 7.23 22.27 9.44
CA ARG A 336 6.88 21.28 8.42
C ARG A 336 5.44 20.77 8.55
N ARG A 337 4.95 20.65 9.79
CA ARG A 337 3.58 20.16 10.10
C ARG A 337 2.46 21.14 9.72
N GLU A 338 2.78 22.43 9.65
CA GLU A 338 1.82 23.48 9.32
C GLU A 338 1.60 23.64 7.81
N MET A 339 2.39 22.94 7.00
CA MET A 339 2.30 23.01 5.55
C MET A 339 1.70 21.72 4.98
N LYS A 340 1.12 21.82 3.78
CA LYS A 340 0.75 20.63 3.01
C LYS A 340 2.00 19.84 2.64
N PRO A 341 1.98 18.49 2.69
CA PRO A 341 3.16 17.65 2.45
C PRO A 341 3.93 18.01 1.18
N GLU A 342 3.21 18.21 0.05
CA GLU A 342 3.81 18.49 -1.25
C GLU A 342 4.57 19.82 -1.27
N LEU A 343 4.10 20.80 -0.51
CA LEU A 343 4.76 22.11 -0.37
C LEU A 343 5.86 22.06 0.69
N ALA A 344 5.64 21.32 1.79
CA ALA A 344 6.58 21.20 2.89
C ALA A 344 7.91 20.58 2.42
N ASP A 345 7.87 19.51 1.63
CA ASP A 345 9.08 18.84 1.12
C ASP A 345 9.95 19.78 0.29
N ILE A 346 9.34 20.57 -0.57
CA ILE A 346 10.04 21.52 -1.42
C ILE A 346 10.56 22.71 -0.59
N VAL A 347 9.72 23.26 0.30
CA VAL A 347 10.09 24.41 1.14
C VAL A 347 11.20 24.03 2.12
N PHE A 348 11.15 22.84 2.73
CA PHE A 348 12.13 22.41 3.74
C PHE A 348 13.42 21.81 3.15
N SER A 349 13.49 21.54 1.85
CA SER A 349 14.73 21.19 1.15
C SER A 349 15.46 22.39 0.54
N ALA A 350 14.78 23.53 0.37
CA ALA A 350 15.35 24.70 -0.28
C ALA A 350 16.30 25.49 0.66
N PRO A 351 17.39 26.09 0.14
CA PRO A 351 18.27 26.96 0.92
C PRO A 351 17.63 28.33 1.22
N VAL A 352 18.28 29.08 2.11
CA VAL A 352 17.92 30.49 2.38
C VAL A 352 18.06 31.29 1.08
N ASP A 353 17.19 32.26 0.91
CA ASP A 353 17.06 33.15 -0.25
C ASP A 353 16.56 32.49 -1.53
N ASP A 354 16.27 31.20 -1.55
CA ASP A 354 15.67 30.55 -2.71
C ASP A 354 14.17 30.87 -2.84
N VAL A 355 13.70 30.76 -4.10
CA VAL A 355 12.28 30.88 -4.46
C VAL A 355 11.83 29.56 -5.06
N VAL A 356 10.97 28.86 -4.35
CA VAL A 356 10.43 27.55 -4.72
C VAL A 356 9.05 27.67 -5.33
N GLY A 357 8.72 26.77 -6.23
CA GLY A 357 7.45 26.72 -6.93
C GLY A 357 7.62 26.98 -8.45
N PRO A 358 6.48 27.11 -9.19
CA PRO A 358 5.10 27.03 -8.68
C PRO A 358 4.71 25.60 -8.27
N VAL A 359 4.17 25.43 -7.07
CA VAL A 359 3.66 24.15 -6.57
C VAL A 359 2.15 24.12 -6.68
N ASP A 360 1.60 23.11 -7.34
CA ASP A 360 0.15 22.95 -7.46
C ASP A 360 -0.44 22.42 -6.15
N THR A 361 -1.30 23.21 -5.51
CA THR A 361 -1.97 22.87 -4.25
C THR A 361 -3.38 22.29 -4.43
N GLY A 362 -3.78 22.02 -5.69
CA GLY A 362 -5.14 21.59 -6.06
C GLY A 362 -6.19 22.73 -6.11
N LYS A 363 -5.88 23.91 -5.57
CA LYS A 363 -6.75 25.11 -5.59
C LYS A 363 -6.08 26.33 -6.20
N GLY A 364 -4.79 26.23 -6.49
CA GLY A 364 -3.95 27.30 -7.02
C GLY A 364 -2.49 26.90 -6.97
N PHE A 365 -1.63 27.77 -7.53
CA PHE A 365 -0.19 27.61 -7.49
C PHE A 365 0.42 28.42 -6.34
N ALA A 366 1.27 27.77 -5.56
CA ALA A 366 2.03 28.39 -4.48
C ALA A 366 3.46 28.68 -4.95
N ILE A 367 3.93 29.88 -4.67
CA ILE A 367 5.33 30.32 -4.83
C ILE A 367 5.80 30.77 -3.46
N VAL A 368 6.92 30.26 -2.99
CA VAL A 368 7.39 30.56 -1.63
C VAL A 368 8.85 30.98 -1.67
N ARG A 369 9.18 32.13 -1.06
CA ARG A 369 10.56 32.51 -0.78
C ARG A 369 10.95 32.11 0.61
N ILE A 370 12.14 31.54 0.77
CA ILE A 370 12.75 31.17 2.05
C ILE A 370 13.62 32.33 2.53
N ASN A 371 13.17 33.06 3.57
CA ASN A 371 13.91 34.23 4.07
C ASN A 371 14.94 33.86 5.14
N GLN A 372 14.60 32.92 6.01
CA GLN A 372 15.48 32.44 7.09
C GLN A 372 15.14 30.99 7.44
N ILE A 373 16.11 30.28 7.99
CA ILE A 373 15.96 28.91 8.52
C ILE A 373 16.38 28.95 9.99
N LYS A 374 15.54 28.42 10.87
CA LYS A 374 15.90 28.07 12.24
C LYS A 374 16.04 26.54 12.30
N PHE A 375 17.25 26.08 12.47
CA PHE A 375 17.52 24.67 12.68
C PHE A 375 17.01 24.20 14.04
N PRO A 376 16.75 22.90 14.22
CA PRO A 376 16.44 22.33 15.52
C PRO A 376 17.52 22.69 16.53
N GLU A 377 17.13 23.30 17.65
CA GLU A 377 18.01 23.62 18.77
C GLU A 377 17.60 22.76 19.96
N ARG A 378 18.59 22.22 20.66
CA ARG A 378 18.36 21.47 21.89
C ARG A 378 17.80 22.43 22.96
N LEU A 379 16.63 22.09 23.47
CA LEU A 379 16.02 22.81 24.58
C LEU A 379 16.74 22.47 25.89
N PRO A 380 17.18 23.45 26.70
CA PRO A 380 17.80 23.20 27.99
C PRO A 380 16.91 22.35 28.89
N LEU A 381 17.52 21.47 29.71
CA LEU A 381 16.78 20.58 30.60
C LEU A 381 15.77 21.32 31.47
N GLU A 382 16.09 22.51 31.97
CA GLU A 382 15.21 23.32 32.80
C GLU A 382 13.88 23.65 32.12
N ARG A 383 13.90 23.83 30.80
CA ARG A 383 12.70 24.15 30.01
C ARG A 383 11.83 22.91 29.73
N VAL A 384 12.42 21.73 29.66
CA VAL A 384 11.74 20.49 29.29
C VAL A 384 11.65 19.48 30.44
N ARG A 385 12.09 19.88 31.64
CA ARG A 385 12.21 19.02 32.80
C ARG A 385 10.94 18.22 33.12
N ASP A 386 9.79 18.87 33.15
CA ASP A 386 8.52 18.21 33.44
C ASP A 386 8.15 17.18 32.36
N ARG A 387 8.47 17.49 31.11
CA ARG A 387 8.28 16.59 30.00
C ARG A 387 9.23 15.39 30.09
N VAL A 388 10.50 15.61 30.44
CA VAL A 388 11.50 14.57 30.66
C VAL A 388 11.04 13.64 31.79
N ILE A 389 10.65 14.20 32.95
CA ILE A 389 10.15 13.44 34.10
C ILE A 389 8.91 12.62 33.70
N THR A 390 7.98 13.20 32.98
CA THR A 390 6.76 12.52 32.54
C THR A 390 7.07 11.33 31.64
N MET A 391 7.97 11.51 30.68
CA MET A 391 8.38 10.45 29.75
C MET A 391 9.17 9.35 30.47
N LEU A 392 10.12 9.73 31.32
CA LEU A 392 10.91 8.77 32.10
C LEU A 392 10.04 7.96 33.08
N LYS A 393 9.10 8.62 33.78
CA LYS A 393 8.11 7.92 34.64
C LYS A 393 7.29 6.92 33.84
N ARG A 394 6.88 7.28 32.63
CA ARG A 394 6.14 6.36 31.75
C ARG A 394 6.99 5.17 31.31
N GLU A 395 8.25 5.40 30.96
CA GLU A 395 9.17 4.33 30.56
C GLU A 395 9.42 3.36 31.75
N LYS A 396 9.77 3.89 32.93
CA LYS A 396 9.91 3.08 34.14
C LYS A 396 8.60 2.36 34.52
N GLY A 397 7.48 3.06 34.37
CA GLY A 397 6.15 2.49 34.59
C GLY A 397 5.84 1.32 33.65
N LYS A 398 6.34 1.36 32.41
CA LYS A 398 6.23 0.25 31.43
C LYS A 398 7.01 -0.97 31.90
N ASP A 399 8.26 -0.80 32.30
CA ASP A 399 9.09 -1.89 32.82
C ASP A 399 8.47 -2.47 34.10
N THR A 400 8.02 -1.61 35.00
CA THR A 400 7.34 -2.03 36.23
C THR A 400 6.05 -2.78 35.94
N ALA A 401 5.25 -2.33 34.96
CA ALA A 401 3.98 -2.98 34.62
C ALA A 401 4.16 -4.43 34.16
N VAL A 402 5.16 -4.71 33.31
CA VAL A 402 5.42 -6.07 32.84
C VAL A 402 5.87 -6.98 33.98
N ILE A 403 6.83 -6.51 34.81
CA ILE A 403 7.34 -7.28 35.93
C ILE A 403 6.21 -7.64 36.92
N ARG A 404 5.41 -6.63 37.33
CA ARG A 404 4.30 -6.81 38.26
C ARG A 404 3.15 -7.66 37.72
N ALA A 405 2.91 -7.63 36.41
CA ALA A 405 1.93 -8.51 35.78
C ALA A 405 2.35 -9.99 35.89
N TYR A 406 3.62 -10.29 35.64
CA TYR A 406 4.13 -11.69 35.77
C TYR A 406 4.24 -12.15 37.22
N GLU A 407 4.65 -11.27 38.16
CA GLU A 407 4.62 -11.56 39.58
C GLU A 407 3.20 -11.86 40.08
N ALA A 408 2.24 -11.02 39.69
CA ALA A 408 0.82 -11.23 40.01
C ALA A 408 0.29 -12.54 39.42
N HIS A 409 0.72 -12.90 38.21
CA HIS A 409 0.36 -14.18 37.61
C HIS A 409 0.91 -15.37 38.39
N ALA A 410 2.20 -15.33 38.77
CA ALA A 410 2.82 -16.39 39.59
C ALA A 410 2.08 -16.56 40.92
N ASN A 411 1.82 -15.46 41.64
CA ASN A 411 1.06 -15.45 42.88
C ASN A 411 -0.39 -15.96 42.70
N ALA A 412 -1.02 -15.64 41.57
CA ALA A 412 -2.37 -16.09 41.26
C ALA A 412 -2.42 -17.59 40.95
N MET A 413 -1.38 -18.14 40.31
CA MET A 413 -1.27 -19.58 40.06
C MET A 413 -1.05 -20.37 41.32
N GLU A 414 -0.29 -19.83 42.28
CA GLU A 414 -0.07 -20.45 43.60
C GLU A 414 -1.32 -20.38 44.48
N SER A 415 -1.89 -19.20 44.64
CA SER A 415 -3.03 -18.96 45.55
C SER A 415 -4.41 -19.33 44.93
N GLN A 416 -4.48 -19.55 43.64
CA GLN A 416 -5.73 -19.73 42.88
C GLN A 416 -6.75 -18.59 43.10
N ASP A 417 -6.27 -17.42 43.55
CA ASP A 417 -7.07 -16.23 43.78
C ASP A 417 -6.45 -14.99 43.12
N LEU A 418 -7.07 -14.54 42.05
CA LEU A 418 -6.62 -13.38 41.29
C LEU A 418 -6.70 -12.06 42.10
N LYS A 419 -7.63 -11.99 43.07
CA LYS A 419 -7.85 -10.76 43.84
C LYS A 419 -6.69 -10.57 44.85
N SER A 420 -6.37 -11.60 45.62
CA SER A 420 -5.25 -11.55 46.58
C SER A 420 -3.92 -11.36 45.87
N ALA A 421 -3.73 -12.00 44.71
CA ALA A 421 -2.51 -11.91 43.92
C ALA A 421 -2.27 -10.50 43.35
N CYS A 422 -3.30 -9.74 42.96
CA CYS A 422 -3.18 -8.39 42.44
C CYS A 422 -3.15 -7.29 43.51
N ALA A 423 -3.65 -7.57 44.72
CA ALA A 423 -3.77 -6.59 45.81
C ALA A 423 -2.45 -5.90 46.19
N PRO A 424 -1.27 -6.58 46.32
CA PRO A 424 -0.01 -5.93 46.64
C PRO A 424 0.43 -4.85 45.64
N PHE A 425 0.01 -4.97 44.40
CA PHE A 425 0.40 -4.05 43.32
C PHE A 425 -0.53 -2.84 43.18
N GLY A 426 -1.68 -2.85 43.89
CA GLY A 426 -2.68 -1.76 43.82
C GLY A 426 -3.42 -1.73 42.49
N VAL A 427 -3.55 -2.87 41.83
CA VAL A 427 -4.29 -3.03 40.58
C VAL A 427 -5.74 -3.44 40.89
N THR A 428 -6.70 -2.69 40.34
CA THR A 428 -8.13 -2.95 40.53
C THR A 428 -8.62 -3.99 39.53
N LEU A 429 -9.33 -4.99 40.04
CA LEU A 429 -10.00 -5.98 39.21
C LEU A 429 -11.37 -5.44 38.74
N ARG A 430 -11.70 -5.78 37.50
CA ARG A 430 -13.04 -5.50 36.94
C ARG A 430 -13.64 -6.79 36.40
N GLU A 431 -14.94 -6.96 36.64
CA GLU A 431 -15.71 -8.03 36.01
C GLU A 431 -16.35 -7.52 34.73
N THR A 432 -16.24 -8.30 33.66
CA THR A 432 -16.88 -7.98 32.38
C THR A 432 -18.32 -8.47 32.34
N GLY A 433 -19.15 -7.88 31.48
CA GLY A 433 -20.35 -8.53 30.98
C GLY A 433 -20.01 -9.74 30.09
N TRP A 434 -21.04 -10.40 29.54
CA TRP A 434 -20.86 -11.43 28.53
C TRP A 434 -20.25 -10.86 27.27
N THR A 435 -19.16 -11.43 26.78
CA THR A 435 -18.48 -11.02 25.56
C THR A 435 -17.93 -12.22 24.79
N SER A 436 -17.95 -12.12 23.46
CA SER A 436 -17.35 -13.07 22.53
C SER A 436 -16.18 -12.50 21.76
N ASP A 437 -16.05 -11.16 21.71
CA ASP A 437 -15.05 -10.45 20.91
C ASP A 437 -14.47 -9.20 21.58
N GLY A 438 -14.83 -8.95 22.83
CA GLY A 438 -14.40 -7.79 23.59
C GLY A 438 -15.21 -6.52 23.37
N LYS A 439 -16.11 -6.47 22.38
CA LYS A 439 -16.94 -5.29 22.13
C LYS A 439 -17.82 -4.96 23.33
N GLY A 440 -17.92 -3.68 23.66
CA GLY A 440 -18.66 -3.20 24.81
C GLY A 440 -18.00 -3.46 26.17
N THR A 441 -16.73 -3.90 26.16
CA THR A 441 -15.88 -4.07 27.36
C THR A 441 -14.56 -3.31 27.19
N ASP A 442 -13.84 -3.12 28.33
CA ASP A 442 -12.49 -2.56 28.35
C ASP A 442 -11.41 -3.61 28.04
N VAL A 443 -11.80 -4.78 27.55
CA VAL A 443 -10.92 -5.93 27.36
C VAL A 443 -10.66 -6.14 25.86
N PRO A 444 -9.40 -6.15 25.43
CA PRO A 444 -9.05 -6.36 24.02
C PRO A 444 -9.52 -7.72 23.49
N PRO A 445 -9.87 -7.82 22.20
CA PRO A 445 -10.27 -9.09 21.56
C PRO A 445 -9.29 -10.23 21.79
N ALA A 446 -7.98 -9.95 21.77
CA ALA A 446 -6.93 -10.96 21.99
C ALA A 446 -6.97 -11.63 23.36
N VAL A 447 -7.41 -10.91 24.40
CA VAL A 447 -7.63 -11.45 25.75
C VAL A 447 -8.86 -12.35 25.80
N VAL A 448 -9.95 -11.91 25.14
CA VAL A 448 -11.20 -12.69 25.08
C VAL A 448 -11.02 -13.98 24.30
N GLN A 449 -10.27 -13.93 23.19
CA GLN A 449 -9.95 -15.13 22.40
C GLN A 449 -9.17 -16.16 23.23
N GLU A 450 -8.18 -15.72 24.01
CA GLU A 450 -7.45 -16.60 24.93
C GLU A 450 -8.37 -17.20 25.99
N ALA A 451 -9.22 -16.35 26.60
CA ALA A 451 -10.14 -16.77 27.63
C ALA A 451 -11.20 -17.78 27.14
N LEU A 452 -11.59 -17.70 25.87
CA LEU A 452 -12.51 -18.67 25.26
C LEU A 452 -11.93 -20.10 25.17
N LEU A 453 -10.61 -20.25 25.26
CA LEU A 453 -9.93 -21.56 25.27
C LEU A 453 -9.92 -22.19 26.67
N LEU A 454 -10.07 -21.38 27.72
CA LEU A 454 -9.94 -21.79 29.11
C LEU A 454 -11.27 -22.30 29.70
N ALA A 455 -11.15 -23.06 30.78
CA ALA A 455 -12.29 -23.50 31.59
C ALA A 455 -12.77 -22.42 32.57
N VAL A 456 -14.00 -22.55 33.08
CA VAL A 456 -14.51 -21.68 34.15
C VAL A 456 -13.69 -21.87 35.43
N GLY A 457 -13.26 -20.78 36.02
CA GLY A 457 -12.39 -20.75 37.20
C GLY A 457 -10.91 -20.68 36.87
N GLU A 458 -10.51 -20.96 35.65
CA GLU A 458 -9.11 -20.96 35.22
C GLU A 458 -8.56 -19.53 35.06
N ILE A 459 -7.30 -19.36 35.46
CA ILE A 459 -6.55 -18.08 35.28
C ILE A 459 -5.75 -18.18 34.01
N GLY A 460 -5.91 -17.22 33.13
CA GLY A 460 -5.20 -17.16 31.86
C GLY A 460 -3.77 -16.62 32.01
N PRO A 461 -2.92 -16.86 31.00
CA PRO A 461 -1.59 -16.29 30.94
C PRO A 461 -1.64 -14.76 30.85
N VAL A 462 -0.54 -14.09 31.18
CA VAL A 462 -0.42 -12.64 30.98
C VAL A 462 -0.50 -12.35 29.49
N LYS A 463 -1.53 -11.60 29.07
CA LYS A 463 -1.71 -11.20 27.67
C LYS A 463 -1.32 -9.74 27.48
N THR A 464 -0.33 -9.49 26.65
CA THR A 464 0.15 -8.15 26.34
C THR A 464 -0.55 -7.59 25.10
N VAL A 465 -1.09 -6.38 25.19
CA VAL A 465 -1.66 -5.63 24.07
C VAL A 465 -1.13 -4.20 24.14
N GLY A 466 -0.28 -3.84 23.19
CA GLY A 466 0.52 -2.62 23.26
C GLY A 466 1.44 -2.65 24.49
N ASP A 467 1.45 -1.57 25.28
CA ASP A 467 2.23 -1.46 26.51
C ASP A 467 1.43 -1.90 27.77
N THR A 468 0.25 -2.54 27.59
CA THR A 468 -0.61 -2.95 28.70
C THR A 468 -0.66 -4.46 28.81
N HIS A 469 -0.56 -4.96 30.04
CA HIS A 469 -0.59 -6.39 30.35
C HIS A 469 -1.89 -6.72 31.07
N TYR A 470 -2.57 -7.76 30.60
CA TYR A 470 -3.86 -8.21 31.12
C TYR A 470 -3.66 -9.56 31.80
N LEU A 471 -4.10 -9.64 33.05
CA LEU A 471 -4.23 -10.90 33.80
C LEU A 471 -5.71 -11.13 34.08
N PHE A 472 -6.22 -12.33 33.83
CA PHE A 472 -7.65 -12.56 33.85
C PHE A 472 -8.00 -13.96 34.33
N ARG A 473 -9.22 -14.11 34.87
CA ARG A 473 -9.85 -15.37 35.25
C ARG A 473 -11.19 -15.48 34.56
N VAL A 474 -11.53 -16.67 34.08
CA VAL A 474 -12.85 -16.97 33.52
C VAL A 474 -13.85 -17.18 34.64
N THR A 475 -14.82 -16.27 34.79
CA THR A 475 -15.86 -16.38 35.84
C THR A 475 -17.09 -17.14 35.37
N ALA A 476 -17.40 -17.05 34.06
CA ALA A 476 -18.49 -17.82 33.44
C ALA A 476 -18.19 -18.03 31.95
N LYS A 477 -18.68 -19.14 31.40
CA LYS A 477 -18.51 -19.49 29.99
C LYS A 477 -19.78 -20.13 29.46
N GLU A 478 -20.21 -19.70 28.30
CA GLU A 478 -21.22 -20.36 27.48
C GLU A 478 -20.55 -20.84 26.18
N ASN A 479 -20.72 -22.12 25.90
CA ASN A 479 -20.18 -22.71 24.68
C ASN A 479 -20.98 -22.22 23.46
N SER A 480 -20.33 -22.20 22.30
CA SER A 480 -21.01 -21.99 21.02
C SER A 480 -22.10 -23.03 20.82
N ARG A 481 -23.28 -22.57 20.46
CA ARG A 481 -24.42 -23.45 20.18
C ARG A 481 -25.20 -22.96 18.98
N ILE A 482 -25.79 -23.88 18.25
CA ILE A 482 -26.78 -23.55 17.24
C ILE A 482 -28.12 -23.33 17.97
N LEU A 483 -28.79 -22.22 17.69
CA LEU A 483 -30.13 -22.00 18.20
C LEU A 483 -31.08 -23.07 17.64
N PRO A 484 -31.92 -23.70 18.50
CA PRO A 484 -32.86 -24.70 18.02
C PRO A 484 -33.94 -24.06 17.13
N LEU A 485 -34.49 -24.86 16.21
CA LEU A 485 -35.49 -24.36 15.26
C LEU A 485 -36.63 -23.55 15.89
N PRO A 486 -37.24 -23.92 17.05
CA PRO A 486 -38.30 -23.12 17.68
C PRO A 486 -37.89 -21.66 17.92
N ASP A 487 -36.63 -21.41 18.33
CA ASP A 487 -36.12 -20.07 18.66
C ASP A 487 -35.93 -19.18 17.42
N VAL A 488 -35.70 -19.79 16.26
CA VAL A 488 -35.39 -19.09 15.01
C VAL A 488 -36.47 -19.31 13.94
N ARG A 489 -37.56 -20.03 14.26
CA ARG A 489 -38.59 -20.46 13.32
C ARG A 489 -39.12 -19.31 12.45
N ALA A 490 -39.46 -18.17 13.07
CA ALA A 490 -39.92 -17.00 12.33
C ALA A 490 -38.90 -16.48 11.30
N ARG A 491 -37.64 -16.48 11.65
CA ARG A 491 -36.53 -16.05 10.76
C ARG A 491 -36.36 -17.02 9.61
N VAL A 492 -36.42 -18.33 9.87
CA VAL A 492 -36.31 -19.38 8.84
C VAL A 492 -37.53 -19.33 7.91
N ALA A 493 -38.75 -19.19 8.45
CA ALA A 493 -39.97 -19.06 7.65
C ALA A 493 -39.91 -17.83 6.73
N ALA A 494 -39.47 -16.68 7.24
CA ALA A 494 -39.28 -15.47 6.42
C ALA A 494 -38.25 -15.67 5.32
N ALA A 495 -37.16 -16.43 5.57
CA ALA A 495 -36.16 -16.76 4.57
C ALA A 495 -36.74 -17.66 3.45
N VAL A 496 -37.51 -18.69 3.80
CA VAL A 496 -38.22 -19.56 2.84
C VAL A 496 -39.20 -18.74 1.99
N GLU A 497 -40.02 -17.90 2.61
CA GLU A 497 -40.95 -17.06 1.88
C GLU A 497 -40.28 -16.06 0.94
N ARG A 498 -39.13 -15.50 1.36
CA ARG A 498 -38.30 -14.64 0.50
C ARG A 498 -37.78 -15.42 -0.70
N GLU A 499 -37.29 -16.66 -0.52
CA GLU A 499 -36.86 -17.50 -1.61
C GLU A 499 -37.99 -17.83 -2.57
N LYS A 500 -39.15 -18.16 -2.06
CA LYS A 500 -40.33 -18.39 -2.90
C LYS A 500 -40.73 -17.17 -3.71
N ARG A 501 -40.70 -15.97 -3.10
CA ARG A 501 -40.98 -14.71 -3.81
C ARG A 501 -39.91 -14.43 -4.89
N ASN A 502 -38.64 -14.66 -4.58
CA ASN A 502 -37.54 -14.50 -5.56
C ASN A 502 -37.71 -15.48 -6.73
N ALA A 503 -38.02 -16.75 -6.44
CA ALA A 503 -38.26 -17.76 -7.48
C ALA A 503 -39.47 -17.40 -8.35
N ALA A 504 -40.55 -16.95 -7.75
CA ALA A 504 -41.74 -16.51 -8.49
C ALA A 504 -41.47 -15.27 -9.35
N ALA A 505 -40.75 -14.27 -8.83
CA ALA A 505 -40.37 -13.08 -9.57
C ALA A 505 -39.47 -13.43 -10.78
N ARG A 506 -38.54 -14.36 -10.60
CA ARG A 506 -37.75 -14.91 -11.73
C ARG A 506 -38.61 -15.63 -12.73
N GLY A 507 -39.53 -16.51 -12.26
CA GLY A 507 -40.45 -17.24 -13.11
C GLY A 507 -41.41 -16.37 -13.92
N GLU A 508 -41.79 -15.20 -13.41
CA GLU A 508 -42.52 -14.19 -14.18
C GLU A 508 -41.69 -13.69 -15.37
N LEU A 509 -40.43 -13.35 -15.15
CA LEU A 509 -39.54 -12.86 -16.22
C LEU A 509 -39.13 -14.00 -17.18
N GLU A 510 -38.97 -15.22 -16.70
CA GLU A 510 -38.71 -16.42 -17.57
C GLU A 510 -39.84 -16.61 -18.57
N LYS A 511 -41.10 -16.55 -18.13
CA LYS A 511 -42.25 -16.62 -18.99
C LYS A 511 -42.32 -15.52 -20.02
N VAL A 512 -41.95 -14.30 -19.63
CA VAL A 512 -41.95 -13.14 -20.53
C VAL A 512 -40.83 -13.23 -21.55
N LEU A 513 -39.67 -13.74 -21.17
CA LEU A 513 -38.50 -13.93 -22.06
C LEU A 513 -38.71 -15.11 -23.05
N ALA A 514 -39.39 -16.16 -22.64
CA ALA A 514 -39.57 -17.35 -23.46
C ALA A 514 -40.23 -17.06 -24.84
N ASP A 515 -41.16 -16.11 -24.90
CA ASP A 515 -41.93 -15.79 -26.08
C ASP A 515 -41.51 -14.43 -26.70
N ALA A 516 -40.41 -13.81 -26.26
CA ALA A 516 -39.98 -12.48 -26.71
C ALA A 516 -38.78 -12.58 -27.64
N GLU A 517 -38.98 -12.32 -28.91
CA GLU A 517 -37.91 -12.25 -29.92
C GLU A 517 -37.43 -10.80 -30.15
N THR A 518 -38.30 -9.82 -29.87
CA THR A 518 -38.00 -8.37 -30.04
C THR A 518 -38.29 -7.58 -28.79
N ALA A 519 -37.77 -6.36 -28.71
CA ALA A 519 -38.10 -5.43 -27.64
C ALA A 519 -39.61 -5.08 -27.60
N SER A 520 -40.27 -5.08 -28.76
CA SER A 520 -41.73 -4.86 -28.86
C SER A 520 -42.52 -6.03 -28.30
N ASP A 521 -42.07 -7.27 -28.54
CA ASP A 521 -42.70 -8.47 -27.96
C ASP A 521 -42.49 -8.46 -26.44
N LEU A 522 -41.26 -8.25 -25.99
CA LEU A 522 -40.95 -8.16 -24.56
C LEU A 522 -41.84 -7.15 -23.85
N LYS A 523 -41.98 -5.97 -24.44
CA LYS A 523 -42.86 -4.92 -23.92
C LYS A 523 -44.32 -5.36 -23.85
N ARG A 524 -44.84 -5.92 -24.94
CA ARG A 524 -46.23 -6.37 -25.07
C ARG A 524 -46.57 -7.48 -24.07
N ILE A 525 -45.68 -8.46 -23.94
CA ILE A 525 -45.89 -9.63 -23.04
C ILE A 525 -45.75 -9.17 -21.58
N ALA A 526 -44.74 -8.38 -21.22
CA ALA A 526 -44.52 -7.84 -19.90
C ALA A 526 -45.72 -6.94 -19.43
N THR A 527 -46.21 -6.08 -20.34
CA THR A 527 -47.38 -5.23 -20.02
C THR A 527 -48.64 -6.06 -19.77
N ARG A 528 -48.86 -7.14 -20.56
CA ARG A 528 -49.96 -8.05 -20.35
C ARG A 528 -49.83 -8.83 -19.01
N ALA A 529 -48.59 -9.14 -18.62
CA ALA A 529 -48.29 -9.77 -17.34
C ALA A 529 -48.36 -8.79 -16.15
N GLY A 530 -48.60 -7.49 -16.38
CA GLY A 530 -48.64 -6.47 -15.34
C GLY A 530 -47.29 -6.09 -14.77
N LEU A 531 -46.18 -6.45 -15.47
CA LEU A 531 -44.83 -6.11 -15.01
C LEU A 531 -44.45 -4.69 -15.42
N PRO A 532 -43.72 -3.95 -14.56
CA PRO A 532 -43.24 -2.63 -14.89
C PRO A 532 -42.23 -2.68 -16.06
N VAL A 533 -42.46 -1.76 -17.01
CA VAL A 533 -41.63 -1.62 -18.20
C VAL A 533 -41.11 -0.20 -18.26
N THR A 534 -39.83 -0.04 -18.36
CA THR A 534 -39.15 1.26 -18.50
C THR A 534 -38.20 1.26 -19.68
N THR A 535 -37.83 2.46 -20.16
CA THR A 535 -36.84 2.57 -21.23
C THR A 535 -35.72 3.50 -20.75
N THR A 536 -34.48 3.07 -20.95
CA THR A 536 -33.32 3.86 -20.55
C THR A 536 -33.10 5.07 -21.47
N PRO A 537 -32.40 6.12 -21.05
CA PRO A 537 -31.74 7.04 -21.98
C PRO A 537 -30.71 6.28 -22.83
N PHE A 538 -30.15 6.94 -23.85
CA PHE A 538 -28.99 6.42 -24.55
C PHE A 538 -27.76 6.43 -23.63
N PHE A 539 -27.04 5.34 -23.58
CA PHE A 539 -25.80 5.20 -22.77
C PHE A 539 -24.81 4.28 -23.48
N SER A 540 -23.52 4.39 -23.15
CA SER A 540 -22.51 3.46 -23.64
C SER A 540 -22.46 2.19 -22.78
N PRO A 541 -22.45 0.98 -23.40
CA PRO A 541 -22.29 -0.27 -22.67
C PRO A 541 -20.93 -0.40 -21.97
N ILE A 542 -19.89 0.27 -22.50
CA ILE A 542 -18.48 0.14 -22.04
C ILE A 542 -18.09 1.24 -21.08
N SER A 543 -18.46 2.50 -21.36
CA SER A 543 -17.99 3.68 -20.63
C SER A 543 -19.12 4.35 -19.85
N GLY A 544 -18.75 5.00 -18.75
CA GLY A 544 -19.67 5.73 -17.89
C GLY A 544 -20.52 4.85 -16.95
N SER A 545 -21.44 5.49 -16.22
CA SER A 545 -22.37 4.82 -15.31
C SER A 545 -23.50 4.16 -16.08
N LEU A 546 -23.96 3.01 -15.60
CA LEU A 546 -25.16 2.37 -16.14
C LEU A 546 -26.43 3.07 -15.60
N PRO A 547 -27.46 3.29 -16.41
CA PRO A 547 -28.63 4.05 -15.99
C PRO A 547 -29.57 3.23 -15.09
N GLY A 548 -30.05 3.85 -14.01
CA GLY A 548 -31.12 3.33 -13.16
C GLY A 548 -30.81 1.96 -12.54
N ALA A 549 -31.75 1.03 -12.65
CA ALA A 549 -31.64 -0.29 -12.06
C ALA A 549 -30.46 -1.14 -12.62
N LEU A 550 -29.92 -0.80 -13.79
CA LEU A 550 -28.79 -1.50 -14.39
C LEU A 550 -27.49 -1.31 -13.58
N GLU A 551 -27.35 -0.22 -12.83
CA GLU A 551 -26.16 0.03 -11.99
C GLU A 551 -26.01 -1.04 -10.89
N SER A 552 -27.13 -1.56 -10.38
CA SER A 552 -27.15 -2.61 -9.35
C SER A 552 -27.15 -4.03 -9.92
N ALA A 553 -27.12 -4.20 -11.24
CA ALA A 553 -27.27 -5.51 -11.87
C ALA A 553 -25.98 -6.34 -11.98
N GLY A 554 -24.91 -5.89 -11.31
CA GLY A 554 -23.60 -6.55 -11.36
C GLY A 554 -22.91 -6.39 -12.72
N ASP A 555 -22.11 -7.38 -13.12
CA ASP A 555 -21.36 -7.33 -14.39
C ASP A 555 -22.23 -7.76 -15.58
N ILE A 556 -23.08 -6.82 -16.03
CA ILE A 556 -23.94 -7.04 -17.22
C ILE A 556 -23.31 -6.54 -18.52
N ARG A 557 -22.20 -5.79 -18.46
CA ARG A 557 -21.59 -5.12 -19.62
C ARG A 557 -21.27 -6.09 -20.75
N LYS A 558 -20.78 -7.28 -20.41
CA LYS A 558 -20.48 -8.34 -21.38
C LYS A 558 -21.72 -8.77 -22.16
N ASP A 559 -22.85 -8.93 -21.46
CA ASP A 559 -24.12 -9.32 -22.09
C ASP A 559 -24.67 -8.16 -22.97
N LEU A 560 -24.51 -6.90 -22.54
CA LEU A 560 -24.91 -5.72 -23.30
C LEU A 560 -24.12 -5.55 -24.63
N LEU A 561 -22.86 -5.98 -24.65
CA LEU A 561 -22.03 -5.94 -25.86
C LEU A 561 -22.52 -6.87 -26.95
N GLY A 562 -23.17 -7.98 -26.58
CA GLY A 562 -23.75 -8.97 -27.50
C GLY A 562 -25.05 -8.49 -28.17
N LEU A 563 -25.67 -7.41 -27.68
CA LEU A 563 -26.91 -6.91 -28.26
C LEU A 563 -26.69 -6.29 -29.63
N SER A 564 -27.60 -6.61 -30.55
CA SER A 564 -27.65 -6.06 -31.90
C SER A 564 -29.10 -6.05 -32.41
N PRO A 565 -29.42 -5.35 -33.49
CA PRO A 565 -30.75 -5.41 -34.10
C PRO A 565 -31.19 -6.81 -34.55
N LYS A 566 -30.22 -7.73 -34.80
CA LYS A 566 -30.49 -9.13 -35.14
C LYS A 566 -30.71 -10.04 -33.91
N SER A 567 -30.15 -9.64 -32.75
CA SER A 567 -30.31 -10.32 -31.49
C SER A 567 -30.62 -9.27 -30.38
N PRO A 568 -31.85 -8.74 -30.37
CA PRO A 568 -32.16 -7.60 -29.52
C PRO A 568 -32.55 -7.98 -28.08
N VAL A 569 -32.86 -9.22 -27.79
CA VAL A 569 -33.28 -9.69 -26.46
C VAL A 569 -32.14 -10.47 -25.79
N ILE A 570 -31.83 -10.17 -24.54
CA ILE A 570 -30.91 -10.98 -23.75
C ILE A 570 -31.69 -12.11 -23.08
N PRO A 571 -31.43 -13.40 -23.42
CA PRO A 571 -32.17 -14.53 -22.84
C PRO A 571 -31.66 -14.87 -21.43
N LYS A 572 -31.54 -13.86 -20.57
CA LYS A 572 -30.98 -13.97 -19.23
C LYS A 572 -31.66 -12.97 -18.30
N ILE A 573 -31.87 -13.39 -17.06
CA ILE A 573 -32.41 -12.54 -15.97
C ILE A 573 -31.28 -12.07 -15.11
N PHE A 574 -31.25 -10.79 -14.85
CA PHE A 574 -30.23 -10.15 -14.02
C PHE A 574 -30.77 -9.76 -12.65
N PRO A 575 -30.10 -10.15 -11.55
CA PRO A 575 -30.42 -9.60 -10.25
C PRO A 575 -29.95 -8.15 -10.19
N ALA A 576 -30.78 -7.24 -9.67
CA ALA A 576 -30.46 -5.82 -9.52
C ALA A 576 -30.98 -5.34 -8.15
N GLY A 577 -30.14 -5.41 -7.14
CA GLY A 577 -30.54 -5.18 -5.76
C GLY A 577 -31.56 -6.23 -5.31
N GLU A 578 -32.75 -5.78 -4.93
CA GLU A 578 -33.84 -6.66 -4.52
C GLU A 578 -34.76 -7.07 -5.67
N GLN A 579 -34.51 -6.64 -6.90
CA GLN A 579 -35.34 -6.87 -8.06
C GLN A 579 -34.64 -7.77 -9.09
N PHE A 580 -35.40 -8.23 -10.07
CA PHE A 580 -34.90 -8.95 -11.23
C PHE A 580 -35.21 -8.17 -12.50
N LEU A 581 -34.30 -8.23 -13.49
CA LEU A 581 -34.43 -7.49 -14.76
C LEU A 581 -34.39 -8.44 -15.93
N ALA A 582 -35.23 -8.17 -16.95
CA ALA A 582 -35.09 -8.67 -18.31
C ALA A 582 -34.88 -7.48 -19.26
N LEU A 583 -34.00 -7.65 -20.23
CA LEU A 583 -33.46 -6.56 -21.04
C LEU A 583 -33.61 -6.83 -22.53
N ALA A 584 -33.97 -5.77 -23.28
CA ALA A 584 -33.96 -5.82 -24.74
C ALA A 584 -33.50 -4.49 -25.36
N LEU A 585 -32.81 -4.58 -26.49
CA LEU A 585 -32.36 -3.44 -27.27
C LEU A 585 -33.55 -2.76 -27.98
N VAL A 586 -33.80 -1.50 -27.70
CA VAL A 586 -34.83 -0.67 -28.40
C VAL A 586 -34.25 0.06 -29.59
N ALA A 587 -33.06 0.63 -29.37
CA ALA A 587 -32.39 1.43 -30.41
C ALA A 587 -30.89 1.42 -30.16
N GLU A 588 -30.15 1.55 -31.24
CA GLU A 588 -28.72 1.76 -31.26
C GLU A 588 -28.41 3.05 -31.98
N GLN A 589 -27.51 3.83 -31.44
CA GLN A 589 -26.96 5.03 -32.05
C GLN A 589 -25.50 4.71 -32.39
N PRO A 590 -25.19 4.46 -33.67
CA PRO A 590 -23.82 4.22 -34.12
C PRO A 590 -23.00 5.49 -33.98
N VAL A 591 -21.69 5.36 -33.96
CA VAL A 591 -20.77 6.50 -33.94
C VAL A 591 -20.72 7.17 -35.28
N GLY A 592 -20.78 8.51 -35.31
CA GLY A 592 -20.74 9.28 -36.53
C GLY A 592 -19.39 9.20 -37.26
N PRO A 593 -19.36 9.36 -38.59
CA PRO A 593 -18.11 9.35 -39.35
C PRO A 593 -17.15 10.50 -38.95
N GLU A 594 -17.67 11.66 -38.54
CA GLU A 594 -16.85 12.78 -38.09
C GLU A 594 -16.20 12.54 -36.75
N GLU A 595 -16.88 11.87 -35.80
CA GLU A 595 -16.30 11.47 -34.51
C GLU A 595 -15.16 10.46 -34.73
N TRP A 596 -15.37 9.47 -35.61
CA TRP A 596 -14.32 8.56 -36.01
C TRP A 596 -13.13 9.27 -36.63
N LYS A 597 -13.34 10.20 -37.55
CA LYS A 597 -12.27 10.92 -38.22
C LYS A 597 -11.44 11.73 -37.24
N ALA A 598 -12.08 12.31 -36.23
CA ALA A 598 -11.40 13.13 -35.22
C ALA A 598 -10.51 12.28 -34.29
N GLU A 599 -10.95 11.07 -33.94
CA GLU A 599 -10.32 10.23 -32.91
C GLU A 599 -9.50 9.04 -33.46
N LYS A 600 -9.56 8.81 -34.78
CA LYS A 600 -8.99 7.63 -35.44
C LYS A 600 -7.55 7.38 -35.08
N ASP A 601 -6.68 8.37 -35.27
CA ASP A 601 -5.23 8.20 -35.11
C ASP A 601 -4.87 7.93 -33.64
N SER A 602 -5.49 8.66 -32.72
CA SER A 602 -5.32 8.49 -31.28
C SER A 602 -5.80 7.11 -30.83
N PHE A 603 -6.95 6.66 -31.35
CA PHE A 603 -7.51 5.36 -31.00
C PHE A 603 -6.66 4.21 -31.52
N ILE A 604 -6.18 4.28 -32.78
CA ILE A 604 -5.28 3.29 -33.38
C ILE A 604 -3.98 3.19 -32.58
N GLN A 605 -3.37 4.32 -32.22
CA GLN A 605 -2.15 4.36 -31.41
C GLN A 605 -2.38 3.71 -30.04
N GLY A 606 -3.48 4.07 -29.37
CA GLY A 606 -3.83 3.49 -28.07
C GLY A 606 -4.12 1.98 -28.13
N LEU A 607 -4.72 1.52 -29.23
CA LEU A 607 -4.98 0.08 -29.43
C LEU A 607 -3.70 -0.69 -29.77
N ALA A 608 -2.83 -0.12 -30.61
CA ALA A 608 -1.53 -0.71 -30.92
C ALA A 608 -0.66 -0.84 -29.67
N GLU A 609 -0.64 0.18 -28.83
CA GLU A 609 0.09 0.14 -27.55
C GLU A 609 -0.46 -0.94 -26.60
N ARG A 610 -1.78 -1.06 -26.48
CA ARG A 610 -2.40 -2.15 -25.67
C ARG A 610 -2.04 -3.53 -26.21
N LYS A 611 -2.05 -3.73 -27.55
CA LYS A 611 -1.62 -4.98 -28.18
C LYS A 611 -0.13 -5.26 -27.92
N ARG A 612 0.71 -4.24 -28.02
CA ARG A 612 2.15 -4.34 -27.73
C ARG A 612 2.38 -4.81 -26.29
N LEU A 613 1.75 -4.16 -25.33
CA LEU A 613 1.85 -4.53 -23.92
C LEU A 613 1.35 -5.96 -23.66
N ALA A 614 0.21 -6.32 -24.25
CA ALA A 614 -0.33 -7.68 -24.13
C ALA A 614 0.61 -8.74 -24.73
N ALA A 615 1.25 -8.45 -25.87
CA ALA A 615 2.24 -9.34 -26.48
C ALA A 615 3.48 -9.50 -25.60
N VAL A 616 3.97 -8.42 -25.01
CA VAL A 616 5.09 -8.45 -24.05
C VAL A 616 4.72 -9.27 -22.81
N GLU A 617 3.52 -9.09 -22.25
CA GLU A 617 3.07 -9.85 -21.09
C GLU A 617 2.91 -11.34 -21.40
N ALA A 618 2.34 -11.67 -22.54
CA ALA A 618 2.21 -13.07 -23.00
C ALA A 618 3.58 -13.72 -23.18
N PHE A 619 4.53 -13.00 -23.79
CA PHE A 619 5.90 -13.44 -23.93
C PHE A 619 6.58 -13.69 -22.58
N LEU A 620 6.48 -12.76 -21.64
CA LEU A 620 7.05 -12.90 -20.30
C LEU A 620 6.42 -14.06 -19.52
N ALA A 621 5.10 -14.24 -19.65
CA ALA A 621 4.41 -15.34 -19.00
C ALA A 621 4.91 -16.71 -19.51
N GLU A 622 5.20 -16.83 -20.81
CA GLU A 622 5.77 -18.04 -21.40
C GLU A 622 7.23 -18.23 -20.97
N ARG A 623 8.03 -17.16 -20.95
CA ARG A 623 9.43 -17.20 -20.49
C ARG A 623 9.55 -17.57 -19.01
N LYS A 624 8.67 -17.07 -18.15
CA LYS A 624 8.60 -17.48 -16.73
C LYS A 624 8.45 -18.98 -16.54
N LYS A 625 7.77 -19.70 -17.46
CA LYS A 625 7.62 -21.14 -17.38
C LYS A 625 8.91 -21.90 -17.78
N GLN A 626 9.70 -21.32 -18.68
CA GLN A 626 10.92 -21.93 -19.23
C GLN A 626 12.15 -21.66 -18.38
N VAL A 627 12.19 -20.55 -17.65
CA VAL A 627 13.32 -20.14 -16.82
C VAL A 627 13.14 -20.65 -15.39
N LYS A 628 14.22 -21.16 -14.79
CA LYS A 628 14.22 -21.59 -13.41
C LYS A 628 14.12 -20.40 -12.48
N LEU A 629 12.91 -20.10 -12.00
CA LEU A 629 12.64 -19.05 -11.05
C LEU A 629 12.63 -19.59 -9.62
N LYS A 630 13.43 -19.00 -8.73
CA LYS A 630 13.40 -19.27 -7.29
C LYS A 630 13.22 -17.96 -6.54
N ILE A 631 12.19 -17.88 -5.73
CA ILE A 631 11.92 -16.72 -4.88
C ILE A 631 12.22 -17.11 -3.43
N ASN A 632 12.92 -16.26 -2.73
CA ASN A 632 13.15 -16.42 -1.29
C ASN A 632 11.86 -16.01 -0.54
N PRO A 633 11.27 -16.89 0.30
CA PRO A 633 10.06 -16.54 1.06
C PRO A 633 10.23 -15.29 1.94
N GLU A 634 11.43 -15.02 2.44
CA GLU A 634 11.73 -13.82 3.23
C GLU A 634 11.65 -12.52 2.40
N ALA A 635 11.81 -12.62 1.08
CA ALA A 635 11.66 -11.47 0.18
C ALA A 635 10.21 -10.97 0.07
N LEU A 636 9.23 -11.77 0.47
CA LEU A 636 7.81 -11.43 0.41
C LEU A 636 7.22 -11.05 1.78
N LYS A 637 8.05 -11.05 2.83
CA LYS A 637 7.70 -10.56 4.17
C LYS A 637 8.13 -9.10 4.29
#